data_caf8090bee4c3d955bc25b07fcaf7f63
#
_entry.id   caf8090bee4c3d955bc25b07fcaf7f63
#
_cell.length_a   1.000
_cell.length_b   1.000
_cell.length_c   1.000
_cell.angle_alpha   90.00
_cell.angle_beta   90.00
_cell.angle_gamma   90.00
#
_symmetry.space_group_name_H-M   'P 1'
#
loop_
_entity.id
_entity.type
_entity.pdbx_description
1 polymer ?
#
loop_
_entity_poly.entity_id
_entity_poly.type
_entity_poly.pdbx_seq_one_letter_code
_entity_poly.pdbx_strand_id
1 'polypeptide(L)'
;MKKIISLIIIYLLVCVQLHAQLIKGKVVDEHNVPMPLVNVALLSESDSTLIKGVVTDKDGVFNIESHNHSNLLRFSFIGYQNFYKTCTENDVGVIKMKEISTELSGVTVKAKRPTIKMSLDKVTVDISNSYLQHLGKVTDILKRIPGLTSNFQLLEGGSPTFVLNGKVTTVQELAAIPSSEIKRIIVDSSPSAEYSASNKGVVYITTKTLLSNTLSSELSNASVFARHYMDMVDLTINERYKKVSNLLTVGYSYIKSTQIDNTTETVYLPQQTIESAKERRTHSKGNIFNCFYSMDWDINKRQSMGFQYTGNVSRTNEHEPTLQTMNGSEMAFSQWKDGNNYMHSTSVNYNNKIDTTRNLSFVADYTFQHSHDTGLADIYPVVKTNSEGRYHIAGARLSYRTQRKWADLSMGVFGSTMSSTGAYLYNTDAEDYKTNETLIGAYFSLSKRFKGFYLQGGLRMETNSRKLETNTSGMFTDSTEWHFFPNLVMKKNLTKNSSIGLSIGQTIARPSFSDLNPGLYYYDAISYSVGNPQLRPCITTNLKVSYQHSNFHVSVVYNKNKNKIIQLPIWTDVSIDNKNIKWIPINFDKSSTIVATAIYHYSLGPIQGDITGSFTKPFVKANYLGNEYSCGKPSWYFSVDGQWALSSYSMFAFDGSYDSGGNSTLFNHEKSWTMNLTYMHRLFKDKFTLLVAFNDVFHTDHGNNWTMKYNNIKTSMHTNGDTRSLIVKLSYNLGKLQLDKNKQTASKELLDRL
;
A
#
# COMPACT_ATOMS: atom_id res chain seq x y z
N MET A 1 43.33 -38.87 51.39
CA MET A 1 42.98 -38.20 50.11
C MET A 1 43.32 -39.03 48.86
N LYS A 2 44.52 -39.59 48.70
CA LYS A 2 44.87 -40.36 47.46
C LYS A 2 43.98 -41.60 47.20
N LYS A 3 43.49 -42.34 48.22
CA LYS A 3 42.61 -43.50 48.06
C LYS A 3 41.18 -43.14 47.72
N ILE A 4 40.69 -41.95 48.08
CA ILE A 4 39.35 -41.46 47.75
C ILE A 4 39.34 -40.96 46.32
N ILE A 5 40.38 -40.30 45.85
CA ILE A 5 40.53 -39.83 44.45
C ILE A 5 40.66 -41.03 43.52
N SER A 6 41.34 -42.11 43.90
CA SER A 6 41.41 -43.33 43.08
C SER A 6 40.08 -44.05 42.98
N LEU A 7 39.21 -44.04 43.98
CA LEU A 7 37.87 -44.62 43.96
C LEU A 7 36.93 -43.80 43.13
N ILE A 8 37.04 -42.46 43.12
CA ILE A 8 36.22 -41.54 42.25
C ILE A 8 36.61 -41.68 40.79
N ILE A 9 37.90 -41.87 40.49
CA ILE A 9 38.39 -42.11 39.15
C ILE A 9 37.94 -43.48 38.65
N ILE A 10 37.95 -44.53 39.47
CA ILE A 10 37.41 -45.84 39.08
C ILE A 10 35.88 -45.81 38.91
N TYR A 11 35.15 -45.06 39.74
CA TYR A 11 33.70 -44.88 39.59
C TYR A 11 33.33 -44.08 38.32
N LEU A 12 34.13 -43.07 37.95
CA LEU A 12 33.99 -42.31 36.71
C LEU A 12 34.34 -43.14 35.44
N LEU A 13 35.25 -44.10 35.55
CA LEU A 13 35.62 -45.00 34.44
C LEU A 13 34.63 -46.15 34.22
N VAL A 14 33.82 -46.52 35.20
CA VAL A 14 32.78 -47.56 35.10
C VAL A 14 31.45 -47.00 34.58
N CYS A 15 31.24 -45.67 34.58
CA CYS A 15 29.97 -45.05 34.12
C CYS A 15 29.94 -44.70 32.63
N VAL A 16 30.92 -45.04 31.81
CA VAL A 16 30.89 -44.74 30.38
C VAL A 16 31.01 -46.01 29.54
N GLN A 17 29.94 -46.82 29.57
CA GLN A 17 29.65 -47.71 28.48
C GLN A 17 28.18 -47.55 28.07
N LEU A 18 27.84 -46.36 27.52
CA LEU A 18 26.68 -46.20 26.67
C LEU A 18 26.99 -46.83 25.33
N HIS A 19 26.65 -48.11 25.17
CA HIS A 19 26.70 -48.79 23.87
C HIS A 19 25.61 -48.21 23.00
N ALA A 20 25.97 -47.36 22.02
CA ALA A 20 25.08 -47.00 20.97
C ALA A 20 24.76 -48.25 20.14
N GLN A 21 23.52 -48.63 20.09
CA GLN A 21 23.05 -49.76 19.31
C GLN A 21 22.89 -49.32 17.83
N LEU A 22 23.60 -49.96 16.90
CA LEU A 22 23.51 -49.65 15.48
C LEU A 22 22.40 -50.49 14.85
N ILE A 23 21.31 -49.85 14.47
CA ILE A 23 20.19 -50.50 13.79
C ILE A 23 20.44 -50.43 12.28
N LYS A 24 20.40 -51.53 11.60
CA LYS A 24 20.61 -51.67 10.16
C LYS A 24 19.46 -52.39 9.50
N GLY A 25 19.27 -52.14 8.22
CA GLY A 25 18.27 -52.81 7.38
C GLY A 25 18.35 -52.42 5.91
N LYS A 26 17.55 -53.04 5.08
CA LYS A 26 17.49 -52.76 3.66
C LYS A 26 16.06 -52.42 3.26
N VAL A 27 15.89 -51.38 2.44
CA VAL A 27 14.58 -50.98 1.90
C VAL A 27 14.50 -51.33 0.42
N VAL A 28 13.40 -51.97 0.04
CA VAL A 28 13.11 -52.39 -1.36
C VAL A 28 11.67 -51.98 -1.73
N ASP A 29 11.40 -51.90 -3.02
CA ASP A 29 10.04 -51.73 -3.55
C ASP A 29 9.26 -53.07 -3.57
N GLU A 30 8.04 -53.11 -4.13
CA GLU A 30 7.18 -54.27 -4.27
C GLU A 30 7.81 -55.35 -5.15
N HIS A 31 8.72 -55.00 -6.06
CA HIS A 31 9.43 -55.88 -6.98
C HIS A 31 10.80 -56.32 -6.45
N ASN A 32 11.11 -56.05 -5.19
CA ASN A 32 12.39 -56.30 -4.52
C ASN A 32 13.58 -55.51 -5.09
N VAL A 33 13.33 -54.39 -5.79
CA VAL A 33 14.40 -53.51 -6.25
C VAL A 33 14.87 -52.61 -5.10
N PRO A 34 16.17 -52.47 -4.84
CA PRO A 34 16.68 -51.59 -3.80
C PRO A 34 16.24 -50.14 -3.99
N MET A 35 15.79 -49.48 -2.92
CA MET A 35 15.32 -48.12 -2.94
C MET A 35 16.35 -47.18 -2.30
N PRO A 36 17.11 -46.40 -3.09
CA PRO A 36 17.99 -45.38 -2.54
C PRO A 36 17.21 -44.13 -2.12
N LEU A 37 17.82 -43.31 -1.19
CA LEU A 37 17.29 -42.03 -0.70
C LEU A 37 15.93 -42.13 0.01
N VAL A 38 15.55 -43.27 0.53
CA VAL A 38 14.39 -43.42 1.42
C VAL A 38 14.75 -42.78 2.75
N ASN A 39 13.90 -41.87 3.25
CA ASN A 39 14.07 -41.27 4.57
C ASN A 39 13.71 -42.30 5.65
N VAL A 40 14.65 -42.63 6.51
CA VAL A 40 14.48 -43.47 7.69
C VAL A 40 14.58 -42.61 8.93
N ALA A 41 13.48 -42.43 9.63
CA ALA A 41 13.39 -41.62 10.83
C ALA A 41 13.20 -42.49 12.06
N LEU A 42 14.11 -42.35 13.04
CA LEU A 42 13.99 -42.92 14.38
C LEU A 42 13.10 -41.99 15.21
N LEU A 43 12.00 -42.50 15.70
CA LEU A 43 11.02 -41.79 16.50
C LEU A 43 10.98 -42.31 17.92
N SER A 44 10.64 -41.44 18.85
CA SER A 44 10.30 -41.82 20.23
C SER A 44 8.98 -42.60 20.22
N GLU A 45 8.95 -43.74 20.91
CA GLU A 45 7.76 -44.60 20.97
C GLU A 45 6.62 -43.95 21.77
N SER A 46 6.94 -43.08 22.72
CA SER A 46 5.96 -42.47 23.62
C SER A 46 5.16 -41.32 22.99
N ASP A 47 5.79 -40.52 22.11
CA ASP A 47 5.22 -39.28 21.58
C ASP A 47 5.47 -39.07 20.07
N SER A 48 6.09 -40.06 19.40
CA SER A 48 6.45 -40.01 17.98
C SER A 48 7.32 -38.81 17.57
N THR A 49 8.05 -38.22 18.52
CA THR A 49 9.01 -37.15 18.19
C THR A 49 10.22 -37.70 17.47
N LEU A 50 10.78 -36.93 16.53
CA LEU A 50 11.96 -37.30 15.75
C LEU A 50 13.21 -37.26 16.63
N ILE A 51 13.87 -38.40 16.80
CA ILE A 51 15.14 -38.54 17.52
C ILE A 51 16.32 -38.36 16.56
N LYS A 52 16.36 -39.15 15.47
CA LYS A 52 17.43 -39.13 14.45
C LYS A 52 16.87 -39.51 13.09
N GLY A 53 17.50 -39.10 12.02
CA GLY A 53 17.12 -39.47 10.66
C GLY A 53 18.32 -39.75 9.77
N VAL A 54 18.21 -40.76 8.90
CA VAL A 54 19.18 -41.12 7.85
C VAL A 54 18.45 -41.38 6.54
N VAL A 55 19.21 -41.52 5.46
CA VAL A 55 18.67 -41.94 4.16
C VAL A 55 19.35 -43.24 3.73
N THR A 56 18.63 -44.07 2.98
CA THR A 56 19.19 -45.31 2.38
C THR A 56 20.23 -44.95 1.29
N ASP A 57 21.27 -45.76 1.22
CA ASP A 57 22.31 -45.67 0.18
C ASP A 57 21.84 -46.20 -1.18
N LYS A 58 22.75 -46.30 -2.16
CA LYS A 58 22.47 -46.77 -3.52
C LYS A 58 21.93 -48.23 -3.58
N ASP A 59 22.26 -49.05 -2.56
CA ASP A 59 21.86 -50.46 -2.46
C ASP A 59 20.61 -50.65 -1.57
N GLY A 60 19.99 -49.51 -1.15
CA GLY A 60 18.81 -49.47 -0.30
C GLY A 60 19.11 -49.71 1.19
N VAL A 61 20.38 -49.74 1.60
CA VAL A 61 20.80 -50.05 2.99
C VAL A 61 20.82 -48.79 3.83
N PHE A 62 20.40 -48.89 5.07
CA PHE A 62 20.51 -47.81 6.07
C PHE A 62 21.16 -48.31 7.35
N ASN A 63 21.83 -47.39 8.04
CA ASN A 63 22.39 -47.60 9.37
C ASN A 63 22.02 -46.37 10.24
N ILE A 64 21.38 -46.59 11.39
CA ILE A 64 20.98 -45.56 12.32
C ILE A 64 21.34 -45.95 13.75
N GLU A 65 21.98 -45.05 14.46
CA GLU A 65 22.37 -45.27 15.86
C GLU A 65 21.20 -44.95 16.79
N SER A 66 20.94 -45.81 17.75
CA SER A 66 19.97 -45.63 18.82
C SER A 66 20.58 -45.90 20.20
N HIS A 67 20.08 -45.20 21.18
CA HIS A 67 20.42 -45.39 22.59
C HIS A 67 19.31 -46.09 23.39
N ASN A 68 18.21 -46.48 22.73
CA ASN A 68 17.04 -47.10 23.36
C ASN A 68 16.86 -48.55 22.91
N HIS A 69 16.32 -49.41 23.78
CA HIS A 69 16.05 -50.83 23.51
C HIS A 69 14.81 -51.03 22.62
N SER A 70 13.86 -50.14 22.64
CA SER A 70 12.68 -50.16 21.75
C SER A 70 12.66 -48.90 20.88
N ASN A 71 12.53 -49.07 19.59
CA ASN A 71 12.70 -48.03 18.58
C ASN A 71 11.58 -48.11 17.57
N LEU A 72 10.94 -46.95 17.28
CA LEU A 72 9.97 -46.82 16.19
C LEU A 72 10.67 -46.21 14.99
N LEU A 73 10.78 -46.98 13.90
CA LEU A 73 11.30 -46.49 12.65
C LEU A 73 10.15 -46.12 11.69
N ARG A 74 10.24 -44.98 11.06
CA ARG A 74 9.35 -44.54 9.97
C ARG A 74 10.15 -44.47 8.67
N PHE A 75 9.67 -45.15 7.66
CA PHE A 75 10.21 -45.13 6.29
C PHE A 75 9.29 -44.29 5.42
N SER A 76 9.84 -43.29 4.71
CA SER A 76 9.07 -42.44 3.81
C SER A 76 9.82 -42.09 2.54
N PHE A 77 9.12 -42.23 1.39
CA PHE A 77 9.63 -41.89 0.08
C PHE A 77 8.50 -41.33 -0.80
N ILE A 78 8.85 -40.45 -1.73
CA ILE A 78 7.85 -39.80 -2.60
C ILE A 78 7.24 -40.86 -3.52
N GLY A 79 5.91 -40.99 -3.51
CA GLY A 79 5.17 -41.97 -4.31
C GLY A 79 4.93 -43.29 -3.58
N TYR A 80 5.38 -43.45 -2.35
CA TYR A 80 5.24 -44.67 -1.54
C TYR A 80 4.48 -44.38 -0.24
N GLN A 81 3.74 -45.40 0.25
CA GLN A 81 3.05 -45.31 1.54
C GLN A 81 4.06 -45.29 2.68
N ASN A 82 3.88 -44.42 3.65
CA ASN A 82 4.71 -44.42 4.85
C ASN A 82 4.60 -45.73 5.58
N PHE A 83 5.73 -46.37 5.88
CA PHE A 83 5.79 -47.62 6.59
C PHE A 83 6.39 -47.39 7.98
N TYR A 84 5.82 -48.01 9.01
CA TYR A 84 6.28 -47.90 10.38
C TYR A 84 6.63 -49.29 10.90
N LYS A 85 7.76 -49.42 11.62
CA LYS A 85 8.21 -50.68 12.23
C LYS A 85 8.82 -50.39 13.58
N THR A 86 8.28 -51.04 14.60
CA THR A 86 8.94 -51.12 15.92
C THR A 86 9.99 -52.20 15.85
N CYS A 87 11.21 -51.92 16.32
CA CYS A 87 12.32 -52.86 16.33
C CYS A 87 12.99 -52.90 17.70
N THR A 88 13.22 -54.08 18.17
CA THR A 88 13.97 -54.42 19.41
C THR A 88 15.32 -55.04 19.09
N GLU A 89 15.55 -55.41 17.82
CA GLU A 89 16.78 -56.02 17.34
C GLU A 89 17.59 -55.05 16.49
N ASN A 90 18.91 -55.33 16.37
CA ASN A 90 19.84 -54.47 15.61
C ASN A 90 19.73 -54.63 14.10
N ASP A 91 19.13 -55.70 13.62
CA ASP A 91 18.86 -55.92 12.19
C ASP A 91 17.35 -55.95 11.93
N VAL A 92 16.87 -54.96 11.22
CA VAL A 92 15.45 -54.79 10.91
C VAL A 92 15.04 -55.66 9.71
N GLY A 93 16.01 -56.25 9.02
CA GLY A 93 15.77 -57.03 7.81
C GLY A 93 15.40 -56.21 6.59
N VAL A 94 14.67 -56.84 5.70
CA VAL A 94 14.20 -56.18 4.44
C VAL A 94 12.85 -55.52 4.70
N ILE A 95 12.75 -54.24 4.40
CA ILE A 95 11.52 -53.43 4.47
C ILE A 95 11.00 -53.25 3.06
N LYS A 96 9.80 -53.75 2.78
CA LYS A 96 9.12 -53.53 1.51
C LYS A 96 8.22 -52.29 1.61
N MET A 97 8.46 -51.33 0.75
CA MET A 97 7.60 -50.16 0.61
C MET A 97 6.58 -50.37 -0.49
N LYS A 98 5.34 -50.04 -0.20
CA LYS A 98 4.22 -50.15 -1.13
C LYS A 98 4.03 -48.86 -1.89
N GLU A 99 3.99 -48.94 -3.24
CA GLU A 99 3.71 -47.81 -4.09
C GLU A 99 2.26 -47.34 -3.87
N ILE A 100 2.06 -46.05 -3.73
CA ILE A 100 0.72 -45.49 -3.72
C ILE A 100 0.28 -45.45 -5.18
N SER A 101 -0.49 -46.46 -5.61
CA SER A 101 -1.27 -46.31 -6.84
C SER A 101 -2.34 -45.24 -6.61
N THR A 102 -1.94 -44.03 -6.81
CA THR A 102 -2.89 -42.92 -6.90
C THR A 102 -3.50 -43.04 -8.30
N GLU A 103 -4.62 -43.72 -8.44
CA GLU A 103 -5.60 -43.21 -9.40
C GLU A 103 -5.67 -41.75 -9.13
N LEU A 104 -5.39 -40.92 -10.12
CA LEU A 104 -5.60 -39.48 -10.10
C LEU A 104 -7.11 -39.24 -9.96
N SER A 105 -7.65 -39.53 -8.77
CA SER A 105 -8.86 -38.83 -8.29
C SER A 105 -8.44 -37.37 -8.37
N GLY A 106 -9.01 -36.64 -9.32
CA GLY A 106 -8.62 -35.31 -9.70
C GLY A 106 -8.23 -34.51 -8.48
N VAL A 107 -6.96 -34.10 -8.44
CA VAL A 107 -6.50 -33.15 -7.43
C VAL A 107 -7.38 -31.94 -7.64
N THR A 108 -8.40 -31.83 -6.83
CA THR A 108 -9.18 -30.60 -6.72
C THR A 108 -8.21 -29.61 -6.10
N VAL A 109 -7.41 -28.97 -6.95
CA VAL A 109 -6.63 -27.80 -6.57
C VAL A 109 -7.69 -26.76 -6.24
N LYS A 110 -8.15 -26.73 -4.97
CA LYS A 110 -8.97 -25.63 -4.48
C LYS A 110 -8.17 -24.38 -4.78
N ALA A 111 -8.67 -23.55 -5.69
CA ALA A 111 -8.10 -22.25 -5.94
C ALA A 111 -7.92 -21.61 -4.57
N LYS A 112 -6.68 -21.31 -4.18
CA LYS A 112 -6.41 -20.74 -2.87
C LYS A 112 -7.00 -19.34 -2.87
N ARG A 113 -8.05 -19.16 -2.10
CA ARG A 113 -8.79 -17.91 -1.96
C ARG A 113 -7.95 -16.92 -1.15
N PRO A 114 -8.03 -15.61 -1.39
CA PRO A 114 -7.38 -14.65 -0.53
C PRO A 114 -7.91 -14.82 0.89
N THR A 115 -7.03 -15.11 1.82
CA THR A 115 -7.40 -15.15 3.23
C THR A 115 -7.45 -13.74 3.75
N ILE A 116 -8.64 -13.19 3.89
CA ILE A 116 -8.86 -11.92 4.57
C ILE A 116 -9.01 -12.21 6.05
N LYS A 117 -8.16 -11.60 6.86
CA LYS A 117 -8.26 -11.65 8.33
C LYS A 117 -8.52 -10.24 8.82
N MET A 118 -9.66 -10.04 9.43
CA MET A 118 -10.02 -8.80 10.09
C MET A 118 -9.66 -8.87 11.57
N SER A 119 -9.03 -7.84 12.07
CA SER A 119 -8.88 -7.55 13.48
C SER A 119 -9.33 -6.10 13.71
N LEU A 120 -9.53 -5.72 14.96
CA LEU A 120 -10.19 -4.47 15.33
C LEU A 120 -9.67 -3.20 14.63
N ASP A 121 -8.38 -3.18 14.28
CA ASP A 121 -7.67 -2.05 13.66
C ASP A 121 -6.87 -2.44 12.42
N LYS A 122 -6.86 -3.74 12.07
CA LYS A 122 -6.05 -4.25 10.96
C LYS A 122 -6.87 -5.16 10.06
N VAL A 123 -6.79 -4.89 8.77
CA VAL A 123 -7.25 -5.80 7.73
C VAL A 123 -6.02 -6.43 7.08
N THR A 124 -5.87 -7.73 7.18
CA THR A 124 -4.78 -8.49 6.57
C THR A 124 -5.30 -9.26 5.37
N VAL A 125 -4.73 -9.03 4.21
CA VAL A 125 -5.07 -9.73 2.96
C VAL A 125 -3.84 -10.48 2.46
N ASP A 126 -3.96 -11.81 2.36
CA ASP A 126 -2.92 -12.65 1.77
C ASP A 126 -3.10 -12.66 0.24
N ILE A 127 -2.20 -12.00 -0.46
CA ILE A 127 -2.24 -11.85 -1.92
C ILE A 127 -1.67 -13.10 -2.61
N SER A 128 -0.72 -13.78 -1.95
CA SER A 128 -0.13 -15.01 -2.50
C SER A 128 -1.20 -16.04 -2.81
N ASN A 129 -1.22 -16.57 -4.01
CA ASN A 129 -2.19 -17.57 -4.47
C ASN A 129 -3.65 -17.09 -4.55
N SER A 130 -3.88 -15.79 -4.59
CA SER A 130 -5.17 -15.19 -4.90
C SER A 130 -5.18 -14.61 -6.32
N TYR A 131 -6.37 -14.29 -6.85
CA TYR A 131 -6.48 -13.60 -8.14
C TYR A 131 -5.83 -12.21 -8.11
N LEU A 132 -5.79 -11.58 -6.94
CA LEU A 132 -5.22 -10.24 -6.76
C LEU A 132 -3.77 -10.15 -7.24
N GLN A 133 -3.01 -11.26 -7.20
CA GLN A 133 -1.64 -11.29 -7.73
C GLN A 133 -1.56 -11.13 -9.25
N HIS A 134 -2.66 -11.23 -9.99
CA HIS A 134 -2.70 -11.15 -11.45
C HIS A 134 -3.31 -9.84 -11.98
N LEU A 135 -3.74 -8.94 -11.10
CA LEU A 135 -4.43 -7.69 -11.49
C LEU A 135 -3.55 -6.70 -12.28
N GLY A 136 -2.25 -6.77 -12.16
CA GLY A 136 -1.34 -5.84 -12.84
C GLY A 136 -0.33 -5.24 -11.90
N LYS A 137 -0.61 -4.10 -11.34
CA LYS A 137 0.26 -3.38 -10.40
C LYS A 137 -0.26 -3.48 -8.96
N VAL A 138 0.59 -3.13 -8.00
CA VAL A 138 0.18 -3.03 -6.58
C VAL A 138 -0.98 -2.06 -6.41
N THR A 139 -1.01 -0.96 -7.15
CA THR A 139 -2.11 0.01 -7.14
C THR A 139 -3.45 -0.59 -7.53
N ASP A 140 -3.48 -1.59 -8.42
CA ASP A 140 -4.72 -2.27 -8.82
C ASP A 140 -5.23 -3.21 -7.73
N ILE A 141 -4.30 -3.79 -6.94
CA ILE A 141 -4.67 -4.55 -5.74
C ILE A 141 -5.24 -3.60 -4.68
N LEU A 142 -4.57 -2.46 -4.42
CA LEU A 142 -4.96 -1.53 -3.36
C LEU A 142 -6.38 -1.00 -3.53
N LYS A 143 -6.86 -0.82 -4.76
CA LYS A 143 -8.26 -0.43 -5.06
C LYS A 143 -9.30 -1.46 -4.58
N ARG A 144 -8.88 -2.70 -4.29
CA ARG A 144 -9.73 -3.83 -3.90
C ARG A 144 -9.43 -4.35 -2.49
N ILE A 145 -8.65 -3.61 -1.72
CA ILE A 145 -8.34 -3.97 -0.33
C ILE A 145 -9.42 -3.39 0.59
N PRO A 146 -10.11 -4.20 1.40
CA PRO A 146 -11.07 -3.70 2.37
C PRO A 146 -10.44 -2.66 3.29
N GLY A 147 -11.16 -1.57 3.53
CA GLY A 147 -10.68 -0.45 4.33
C GLY A 147 -10.03 0.69 3.54
N LEU A 148 -9.82 0.51 2.22
CA LEU A 148 -9.34 1.54 1.30
C LEU A 148 -10.41 1.92 0.28
N THR A 149 -10.40 3.18 -0.15
CA THR A 149 -11.18 3.67 -1.30
C THR A 149 -10.41 3.44 -2.61
N SER A 150 -11.07 3.61 -3.76
CA SER A 150 -10.43 3.57 -5.08
C SER A 150 -9.29 4.59 -5.25
N ASN A 151 -9.32 5.69 -4.47
CA ASN A 151 -8.28 6.73 -4.44
C ASN A 151 -7.24 6.49 -3.34
N PHE A 152 -7.11 5.26 -2.85
CA PHE A 152 -6.13 4.84 -1.84
C PHE A 152 -6.24 5.56 -0.48
N GLN A 153 -7.38 6.17 -0.20
CA GLN A 153 -7.68 6.77 1.10
C GLN A 153 -8.26 5.71 2.05
N LEU A 154 -8.09 5.92 3.34
CA LEU A 154 -8.80 5.10 4.32
C LEU A 154 -10.31 5.40 4.26
N LEU A 155 -11.17 4.40 4.34
CA LEU A 155 -12.62 4.60 4.44
C LEU A 155 -13.03 5.46 5.63
N GLU A 156 -12.25 5.43 6.69
CA GLU A 156 -12.42 6.28 7.89
C GLU A 156 -11.96 7.73 7.66
N GLY A 157 -11.48 8.04 6.47
CA GLY A 157 -11.00 9.34 6.02
C GLY A 157 -9.52 9.57 6.27
N GLY A 158 -8.85 10.13 5.28
CA GLY A 158 -7.43 10.52 5.27
C GLY A 158 -6.51 9.51 4.59
N SER A 159 -5.31 9.97 4.26
CA SER A 159 -4.31 9.18 3.55
C SER A 159 -3.54 8.27 4.49
N PRO A 160 -3.28 7.00 4.12
CA PRO A 160 -2.36 6.14 4.84
C PRO A 160 -0.90 6.41 4.45
N THR A 161 0.04 6.00 5.31
CA THR A 161 1.45 5.80 4.91
C THR A 161 1.57 4.44 4.25
N PHE A 162 2.15 4.36 3.06
CA PHE A 162 2.51 3.07 2.45
C PHE A 162 3.90 2.64 2.89
N VAL A 163 4.05 1.37 3.25
CA VAL A 163 5.30 0.79 3.72
C VAL A 163 5.57 -0.50 2.95
N LEU A 164 6.56 -0.48 2.07
CA LEU A 164 7.00 -1.63 1.30
C LEU A 164 8.21 -2.26 1.97
N ASN A 165 8.10 -3.52 2.40
CA ASN A 165 9.20 -4.27 3.07
C ASN A 165 9.87 -3.49 4.20
N GLY A 166 9.10 -2.66 4.94
CA GLY A 166 9.61 -1.83 6.04
C GLY A 166 10.07 -0.41 5.64
N LYS A 167 10.12 -0.07 4.34
CA LYS A 167 10.41 1.27 3.81
C LYS A 167 9.13 2.03 3.53
N VAL A 168 9.07 3.30 3.94
CA VAL A 168 8.00 4.23 3.51
C VAL A 168 8.16 4.46 2.01
N THR A 169 7.06 4.39 1.29
CA THR A 169 7.01 4.47 -0.19
C THR A 169 5.82 5.32 -0.64
N THR A 170 5.83 5.73 -1.88
CA THR A 170 4.77 6.51 -2.51
C THR A 170 3.87 5.64 -3.39
N VAL A 171 2.68 6.12 -3.72
CA VAL A 171 1.78 5.43 -4.68
C VAL A 171 2.44 5.32 -6.06
N GLN A 172 3.23 6.31 -6.46
CA GLN A 172 3.97 6.29 -7.73
C GLN A 172 5.02 5.17 -7.75
N GLU A 173 5.77 4.98 -6.65
CA GLU A 173 6.71 3.86 -6.52
C GLU A 173 5.98 2.51 -6.54
N LEU A 174 4.82 2.40 -5.87
CA LEU A 174 3.99 1.19 -5.88
C LEU A 174 3.41 0.87 -7.26
N ALA A 175 3.15 1.87 -8.09
CA ALA A 175 2.70 1.69 -9.47
C ALA A 175 3.75 1.03 -10.37
N ALA A 176 5.03 1.04 -9.97
CA ALA A 176 6.10 0.34 -10.68
C ALA A 176 6.18 -1.17 -10.33
N ILE A 177 5.50 -1.63 -9.27
CA ILE A 177 5.65 -2.99 -8.75
C ILE A 177 4.51 -3.88 -9.24
N PRO A 178 4.79 -5.04 -9.86
CA PRO A 178 3.76 -5.98 -10.27
C PRO A 178 3.01 -6.59 -9.09
N SER A 179 1.72 -6.80 -9.27
CA SER A 179 0.87 -7.49 -8.29
C SER A 179 1.34 -8.92 -8.00
N SER A 180 1.95 -9.58 -8.99
CA SER A 180 2.50 -10.94 -8.88
C SER A 180 3.58 -11.08 -7.81
N GLU A 181 4.30 -9.99 -7.50
CA GLU A 181 5.37 -9.99 -6.51
C GLU A 181 4.89 -9.81 -5.06
N ILE A 182 3.62 -9.50 -4.86
CA ILE A 182 3.09 -9.23 -3.53
C ILE A 182 2.71 -10.51 -2.81
N LYS A 183 3.15 -10.61 -1.56
CA LYS A 183 2.79 -11.69 -0.64
C LYS A 183 1.56 -11.32 0.19
N ARG A 184 1.58 -10.15 0.81
CA ARG A 184 0.57 -9.74 1.79
C ARG A 184 0.43 -8.23 1.84
N ILE A 185 -0.78 -7.77 2.09
CA ILE A 185 -1.09 -6.38 2.42
C ILE A 185 -1.80 -6.34 3.77
N ILE A 186 -1.39 -5.38 4.63
CA ILE A 186 -2.04 -5.12 5.92
C ILE A 186 -2.40 -3.64 5.97
N VAL A 187 -3.67 -3.33 6.13
CA VAL A 187 -4.16 -1.98 6.41
C VAL A 187 -4.29 -1.83 7.92
N ASP A 188 -3.52 -0.93 8.52
CA ASP A 188 -3.54 -0.60 9.95
C ASP A 188 -4.09 0.81 10.13
N SER A 189 -5.29 0.93 10.66
CA SER A 189 -5.99 2.20 10.87
C SER A 189 -5.73 2.84 12.24
N SER A 190 -4.86 2.26 13.06
CA SER A 190 -4.45 2.79 14.37
C SER A 190 -2.97 2.50 14.63
N PRO A 191 -2.05 3.05 13.79
CA PRO A 191 -0.64 2.75 13.88
C PRO A 191 0.00 3.33 15.14
N SER A 192 1.20 2.85 15.47
CA SER A 192 2.01 3.40 16.54
C SER A 192 2.60 4.77 16.17
N ALA A 193 3.16 5.49 17.16
CA ALA A 193 3.83 6.78 16.98
C ALA A 193 5.07 6.74 16.07
N GLU A 194 5.52 5.56 15.64
CA GLU A 194 6.67 5.36 14.77
C GLU A 194 6.51 5.97 13.38
N TYR A 195 5.28 5.98 12.84
CA TYR A 195 5.01 6.47 11.49
C TYR A 195 4.69 7.97 11.47
N SER A 196 4.72 8.56 10.30
CA SER A 196 4.49 9.99 10.14
C SER A 196 3.13 10.40 10.70
N ALA A 197 3.10 11.48 11.46
CA ALA A 197 1.87 12.10 11.91
C ALA A 197 1.05 12.72 10.77
N SER A 198 1.59 12.82 9.55
CA SER A 198 0.86 13.31 8.37
C SER A 198 -0.21 12.35 7.87
N ASN A 199 -0.20 11.10 8.32
CA ASN A 199 -1.09 10.05 7.82
C ASN A 199 -1.90 9.39 8.94
N LYS A 200 -3.14 9.04 8.63
CA LYS A 200 -4.08 8.47 9.62
C LYS A 200 -3.97 6.96 9.79
N GLY A 201 -3.24 6.27 8.93
CA GLY A 201 -3.04 4.84 8.98
C GLY A 201 -1.78 4.41 8.24
N VAL A 202 -1.51 3.12 8.26
CA VAL A 202 -0.37 2.52 7.57
C VAL A 202 -0.82 1.32 6.75
N VAL A 203 -0.39 1.24 5.50
CA VAL A 203 -0.57 0.08 4.63
C VAL A 203 0.78 -0.61 4.46
N TYR A 204 0.94 -1.74 5.13
CA TYR A 204 2.14 -2.56 4.99
C TYR A 204 2.00 -3.47 3.78
N ILE A 205 2.98 -3.43 2.90
CA ILE A 205 3.06 -4.24 1.69
C ILE A 205 4.31 -5.09 1.81
N THR A 206 4.14 -6.41 1.72
CA THR A 206 5.24 -7.37 1.81
C THR A 206 5.35 -8.11 0.49
N THR A 207 6.53 -8.16 -0.10
CA THR A 207 6.80 -8.92 -1.32
C THR A 207 7.05 -10.40 -1.02
N LYS A 208 6.97 -11.23 -2.06
CA LYS A 208 7.32 -12.65 -1.99
C LYS A 208 8.83 -12.78 -1.82
N THR A 209 9.24 -13.75 -0.98
CA THR A 209 10.65 -14.14 -0.85
C THR A 209 10.86 -15.44 -1.62
N LEU A 210 11.77 -15.46 -2.57
CA LEU A 210 12.14 -16.66 -3.29
C LEU A 210 12.95 -17.62 -2.39
N LEU A 211 12.88 -18.90 -2.68
CA LEU A 211 13.80 -19.90 -2.12
C LEU A 211 15.20 -19.69 -2.71
N SER A 212 16.24 -20.16 -2.02
CA SER A 212 17.63 -20.03 -2.52
C SER A 212 17.79 -20.66 -3.90
N ASN A 213 18.61 -20.03 -4.75
CA ASN A 213 18.92 -20.45 -6.13
C ASN A 213 17.67 -20.57 -7.03
N THR A 214 16.82 -19.58 -6.98
CA THR A 214 15.60 -19.51 -7.80
C THR A 214 15.66 -18.30 -8.73
N LEU A 215 15.30 -18.49 -9.98
CA LEU A 215 15.08 -17.43 -10.96
C LEU A 215 13.65 -17.54 -11.46
N SER A 216 12.94 -16.43 -11.49
CA SER A 216 11.64 -16.31 -12.15
C SER A 216 11.57 -15.03 -12.95
N SER A 217 10.87 -15.05 -14.06
CA SER A 217 10.57 -13.84 -14.82
C SER A 217 9.14 -13.85 -15.33
N GLU A 218 8.56 -12.68 -15.42
CA GLU A 218 7.22 -12.45 -15.96
C GLU A 218 7.30 -11.35 -17.02
N LEU A 219 6.80 -11.63 -18.20
CA LEU A 219 6.52 -10.63 -19.23
C LEU A 219 5.00 -10.45 -19.29
N SER A 220 4.51 -9.23 -19.15
CA SER A 220 3.09 -8.94 -19.25
C SER A 220 2.82 -7.77 -20.18
N ASN A 221 1.71 -7.88 -20.90
CA ASN A 221 1.14 -6.80 -21.69
C ASN A 221 -0.32 -6.61 -21.28
N ALA A 222 -0.74 -5.35 -21.08
CA ALA A 222 -2.10 -4.96 -20.81
C ALA A 222 -2.56 -3.92 -21.83
N SER A 223 -3.46 -4.34 -22.71
CA SER A 223 -4.11 -3.47 -23.70
C SER A 223 -5.44 -2.98 -23.14
N VAL A 224 -5.64 -1.67 -23.15
CA VAL A 224 -6.85 -1.00 -22.64
C VAL A 224 -7.60 -0.37 -23.80
N PHE A 225 -8.83 -0.81 -23.99
CA PHE A 225 -9.77 -0.32 -24.99
C PHE A 225 -10.84 0.53 -24.30
N ALA A 226 -10.65 1.84 -24.34
CA ALA A 226 -11.62 2.84 -23.90
C ALA A 226 -12.04 3.69 -25.10
N ARG A 227 -12.35 4.98 -24.95
CA ARG A 227 -12.48 5.91 -26.08
C ARG A 227 -11.19 5.94 -26.92
N HIS A 228 -10.04 5.77 -26.25
CA HIS A 228 -8.73 5.64 -26.86
C HIS A 228 -8.07 4.33 -26.47
N TYR A 229 -7.21 3.83 -27.35
CA TYR A 229 -6.34 2.68 -27.05
C TYR A 229 -5.16 3.13 -26.19
N MET A 230 -4.86 2.34 -25.16
CA MET A 230 -3.67 2.49 -24.30
C MET A 230 -3.00 1.13 -24.13
N ASP A 231 -1.70 1.13 -23.92
CA ASP A 231 -0.93 -0.10 -23.81
C ASP A 231 0.14 -0.01 -22.72
N MET A 232 0.36 -1.12 -22.02
CA MET A 232 1.35 -1.23 -20.95
C MET A 232 2.09 -2.55 -21.08
N VAL A 233 3.42 -2.49 -21.10
CA VAL A 233 4.30 -3.66 -21.15
C VAL A 233 5.23 -3.63 -19.96
N ASP A 234 5.34 -4.74 -19.24
CA ASP A 234 6.23 -4.89 -18.09
C ASP A 234 7.04 -6.17 -18.17
N LEU A 235 8.34 -6.06 -17.90
CA LEU A 235 9.24 -7.18 -17.66
C LEU A 235 9.68 -7.18 -16.21
N THR A 236 9.44 -8.28 -15.51
CA THR A 236 9.89 -8.50 -14.14
C THR A 236 10.85 -9.68 -14.08
N ILE A 237 11.97 -9.51 -13.41
CA ILE A 237 12.96 -10.54 -13.13
C ILE A 237 13.15 -10.59 -11.63
N ASN A 238 12.95 -11.75 -11.04
CA ASN A 238 13.11 -11.99 -9.62
C ASN A 238 14.10 -13.15 -9.44
N GLU A 239 15.22 -12.87 -8.79
CA GLU A 239 16.30 -13.82 -8.58
C GLU A 239 16.64 -13.90 -7.09
N ARG A 240 16.90 -15.10 -6.62
CA ARG A 240 17.59 -15.32 -5.35
C ARG A 240 18.76 -16.28 -5.57
N TYR A 241 19.94 -15.81 -5.25
CA TYR A 241 21.14 -16.62 -5.22
C TYR A 241 21.76 -16.58 -3.82
N LYS A 242 21.79 -17.73 -3.14
CA LYS A 242 22.25 -17.86 -1.75
C LYS A 242 21.60 -16.86 -0.80
N LYS A 243 22.32 -15.81 -0.42
CA LYS A 243 21.92 -14.79 0.57
C LYS A 243 21.42 -13.49 -0.06
N VAL A 244 21.46 -13.38 -1.38
CA VAL A 244 21.07 -12.17 -2.09
C VAL A 244 19.81 -12.44 -2.90
N SER A 245 18.83 -11.56 -2.78
CA SER A 245 17.63 -11.54 -3.61
C SER A 245 17.61 -10.25 -4.42
N ASN A 246 17.33 -10.36 -5.70
CA ASN A 246 17.22 -9.24 -6.63
C ASN A 246 15.82 -9.26 -7.26
N LEU A 247 15.18 -8.11 -7.33
CA LEU A 247 13.95 -7.88 -8.06
C LEU A 247 14.15 -6.70 -8.99
N LEU A 248 14.03 -6.92 -10.30
CA LEU A 248 14.05 -5.88 -11.32
C LEU A 248 12.70 -5.86 -12.04
N THR A 249 12.09 -4.70 -12.14
CA THR A 249 10.93 -4.47 -12.99
C THR A 249 11.19 -3.28 -13.90
N VAL A 250 10.97 -3.46 -15.19
CA VAL A 250 11.02 -2.41 -16.20
C VAL A 250 9.69 -2.38 -16.91
N GLY A 251 9.08 -1.21 -17.01
CA GLY A 251 7.78 -1.04 -17.61
C GLY A 251 7.71 0.18 -18.52
N TYR A 252 6.94 0.04 -19.59
CA TYR A 252 6.59 1.13 -20.48
C TYR A 252 5.07 1.20 -20.59
N SER A 253 4.52 2.42 -20.53
CA SER A 253 3.09 2.66 -20.69
C SER A 253 2.87 3.80 -21.69
N TYR A 254 2.01 3.53 -22.66
CA TYR A 254 1.41 4.52 -23.53
C TYR A 254 0.00 4.78 -23.08
N ILE A 255 -0.28 6.02 -22.70
CA ILE A 255 -1.61 6.45 -22.24
C ILE A 255 -2.18 7.50 -23.16
N LYS A 256 -3.48 7.43 -23.41
CA LYS A 256 -4.23 8.44 -24.15
C LYS A 256 -5.63 8.54 -23.59
N SER A 257 -6.09 9.75 -23.26
CA SER A 257 -7.42 9.98 -22.69
C SER A 257 -8.04 11.26 -23.19
N THR A 258 -9.36 11.32 -23.08
CA THR A 258 -10.13 12.55 -23.29
C THR A 258 -11.05 12.76 -22.10
N GLN A 259 -10.99 13.96 -21.52
CA GLN A 259 -11.89 14.41 -20.47
C GLN A 259 -12.67 15.63 -20.97
N ILE A 260 -13.95 15.69 -20.67
CA ILE A 260 -14.82 16.84 -20.98
C ILE A 260 -15.31 17.40 -19.66
N ASP A 261 -14.97 18.67 -19.41
CA ASP A 261 -15.38 19.41 -18.22
C ASP A 261 -16.35 20.52 -18.63
N ASN A 262 -17.56 20.46 -18.11
CA ASN A 262 -18.56 21.53 -18.23
C ASN A 262 -18.59 22.29 -16.91
N THR A 263 -18.16 23.55 -16.93
CA THR A 263 -18.11 24.42 -15.76
C THR A 263 -19.08 25.59 -15.98
N THR A 264 -19.91 25.88 -14.98
CA THR A 264 -20.70 27.10 -14.95
C THR A 264 -20.34 27.92 -13.73
N GLU A 265 -20.13 29.19 -13.91
CA GLU A 265 -19.83 30.17 -12.87
C GLU A 265 -20.82 31.32 -12.94
N THR A 266 -21.40 31.68 -11.80
CA THR A 266 -22.30 32.83 -11.67
C THR A 266 -21.78 33.72 -10.54
N VAL A 267 -21.54 34.99 -10.86
CA VAL A 267 -21.11 36.01 -9.89
C VAL A 267 -22.23 37.04 -9.74
N TYR A 268 -22.75 37.14 -8.53
CA TYR A 268 -23.79 38.10 -8.16
C TYR A 268 -23.17 39.39 -7.64
N LEU A 269 -23.13 40.43 -8.45
CA LEU A 269 -22.68 41.78 -8.04
C LEU A 269 -23.88 42.68 -7.79
N PRO A 270 -23.73 43.78 -7.03
CA PRO A 270 -24.85 44.70 -6.70
C PRO A 270 -25.55 45.28 -7.90
N GLN A 271 -24.85 45.48 -9.02
CA GLN A 271 -25.38 46.13 -10.22
C GLN A 271 -25.54 45.20 -11.44
N GLN A 272 -24.95 44.02 -11.37
CA GLN A 272 -25.00 43.05 -12.49
C GLN A 272 -24.75 41.63 -12.02
N THR A 273 -25.22 40.65 -12.78
CA THR A 273 -24.84 39.25 -12.65
C THR A 273 -23.93 38.88 -13.81
N ILE A 274 -22.81 38.25 -13.55
CA ILE A 274 -21.90 37.71 -14.54
C ILE A 274 -22.15 36.21 -14.63
N GLU A 275 -22.50 35.72 -15.81
CA GLU A 275 -22.70 34.30 -16.08
C GLU A 275 -21.63 33.81 -17.07
N SER A 276 -20.93 32.73 -16.69
CA SER A 276 -19.96 32.05 -17.55
C SER A 276 -20.29 30.56 -17.61
N ALA A 277 -20.40 30.04 -18.83
CA ALA A 277 -20.49 28.60 -19.09
C ALA A 277 -19.34 28.19 -20.00
N LYS A 278 -18.65 27.12 -19.61
CA LYS A 278 -17.42 26.69 -20.26
C LYS A 278 -17.47 25.18 -20.50
N GLU A 279 -17.22 24.75 -21.73
CA GLU A 279 -16.91 23.38 -22.09
C GLU A 279 -15.43 23.29 -22.46
N ARG A 280 -14.67 22.50 -21.72
CA ARG A 280 -13.26 22.22 -21.97
C ARG A 280 -13.09 20.75 -22.30
N ARG A 281 -12.39 20.44 -23.38
CA ARG A 281 -12.06 19.07 -23.79
C ARG A 281 -10.56 18.86 -23.67
N THR A 282 -10.12 18.18 -22.63
CA THR A 282 -8.70 17.85 -22.41
C THR A 282 -8.35 16.55 -23.12
N HIS A 283 -7.56 16.66 -24.18
CA HIS A 283 -6.92 15.53 -24.86
C HIS A 283 -5.52 15.34 -24.32
N SER A 284 -5.30 14.28 -23.57
CA SER A 284 -4.00 13.95 -22.98
C SER A 284 -3.37 12.74 -23.66
N LYS A 285 -2.06 12.81 -23.92
CA LYS A 285 -1.23 11.73 -24.44
C LYS A 285 0.06 11.65 -23.62
N GLY A 286 0.42 10.45 -23.17
CA GLY A 286 1.61 10.27 -22.34
C GLY A 286 2.38 9.00 -22.64
N ASN A 287 3.71 9.09 -22.49
CA ASN A 287 4.63 7.98 -22.49
C ASN A 287 5.30 7.95 -21.13
N ILE A 288 5.26 6.80 -20.47
CA ILE A 288 5.80 6.63 -19.12
C ILE A 288 6.72 5.43 -19.13
N PHE A 289 7.96 5.64 -18.70
CA PHE A 289 8.94 4.59 -18.47
C PHE A 289 9.17 4.46 -16.96
N ASN A 290 9.05 3.24 -16.44
CA ASN A 290 9.26 2.92 -15.04
C ASN A 290 10.38 1.89 -14.89
N CYS A 291 11.22 2.06 -13.88
CA CYS A 291 12.22 1.11 -13.46
C CYS A 291 12.18 0.96 -11.94
N PHE A 292 12.05 -0.26 -11.47
CA PHE A 292 12.15 -0.58 -10.05
C PHE A 292 13.20 -1.68 -9.87
N TYR A 293 14.17 -1.44 -8.98
CA TYR A 293 15.16 -2.43 -8.60
C TYR A 293 15.22 -2.52 -7.07
N SER A 294 15.21 -3.74 -6.55
CA SER A 294 15.40 -4.02 -5.12
C SER A 294 16.40 -5.15 -4.95
N MET A 295 17.35 -4.97 -4.07
CA MET A 295 18.30 -5.97 -3.64
C MET A 295 18.19 -6.14 -2.13
N ASP A 296 17.96 -7.37 -1.66
CA ASP A 296 18.00 -7.75 -0.25
C ASP A 296 19.14 -8.73 -0.01
N TRP A 297 20.02 -8.42 0.92
CA TRP A 297 21.17 -9.21 1.30
C TRP A 297 21.04 -9.68 2.75
N ASP A 298 20.85 -10.99 2.95
CA ASP A 298 20.90 -11.66 4.25
C ASP A 298 22.37 -11.86 4.65
N ILE A 299 23.01 -10.87 5.30
CA ILE A 299 24.41 -10.93 5.75
C ILE A 299 24.61 -12.17 6.62
N ASN A 300 23.71 -12.34 7.62
CA ASN A 300 23.61 -13.53 8.46
C ASN A 300 22.17 -13.69 8.99
N LYS A 301 21.91 -14.65 9.89
CA LYS A 301 20.57 -14.92 10.46
C LYS A 301 19.97 -13.73 11.24
N ARG A 302 20.78 -12.74 11.63
CA ARG A 302 20.36 -11.59 12.45
C ARG A 302 20.44 -10.27 11.72
N GLN A 303 21.23 -10.19 10.67
CA GLN A 303 21.52 -8.93 9.98
C GLN A 303 21.13 -9.03 8.51
N SER A 304 20.39 -8.06 8.04
CA SER A 304 20.06 -7.89 6.62
C SER A 304 20.27 -6.44 6.20
N MET A 305 20.63 -6.27 4.94
CA MET A 305 20.77 -4.98 4.28
C MET A 305 19.99 -5.01 2.99
N GLY A 306 19.29 -3.93 2.67
CA GLY A 306 18.57 -3.77 1.43
C GLY A 306 18.96 -2.49 0.72
N PHE A 307 18.90 -2.54 -0.59
CA PHE A 307 19.01 -1.39 -1.50
C PHE A 307 17.77 -1.36 -2.38
N GLN A 308 17.23 -0.19 -2.64
CA GLN A 308 16.09 -0.03 -3.53
C GLN A 308 16.29 1.21 -4.39
N TYR A 309 15.94 1.08 -5.67
CA TYR A 309 15.91 2.17 -6.62
C TYR A 309 14.57 2.18 -7.34
N THR A 310 14.00 3.37 -7.51
CA THR A 310 12.80 3.60 -8.34
C THR A 310 13.12 4.76 -9.29
N GLY A 311 12.94 4.52 -10.58
CA GLY A 311 13.04 5.52 -11.63
C GLY A 311 11.71 5.66 -12.36
N ASN A 312 11.29 6.90 -12.60
CA ASN A 312 10.14 7.23 -13.43
C ASN A 312 10.53 8.35 -14.39
N VAL A 313 10.25 8.14 -15.66
CA VAL A 313 10.40 9.16 -16.71
C VAL A 313 9.07 9.25 -17.44
N SER A 314 8.47 10.43 -17.46
CA SER A 314 7.22 10.64 -18.16
C SER A 314 7.29 11.86 -19.06
N ARG A 315 6.68 11.74 -20.23
CA ARG A 315 6.42 12.83 -21.14
C ARG A 315 4.93 12.86 -21.44
N THR A 316 4.30 14.00 -21.21
CA THR A 316 2.86 14.23 -21.45
C THR A 316 2.66 15.40 -22.38
N ASN A 317 1.68 15.26 -23.26
CA ASN A 317 1.22 16.34 -24.14
C ASN A 317 -0.29 16.48 -23.91
N GLU A 318 -0.74 17.69 -23.67
CA GLU A 318 -2.15 18.01 -23.46
C GLU A 318 -2.57 19.11 -24.43
N HIS A 319 -3.78 18.94 -24.97
CA HIS A 319 -4.45 19.94 -25.80
C HIS A 319 -5.86 20.12 -25.27
N GLU A 320 -6.22 21.35 -24.92
CA GLU A 320 -7.46 21.70 -24.26
C GLU A 320 -8.26 22.74 -25.02
N PRO A 321 -8.93 22.38 -26.15
CA PRO A 321 -9.90 23.27 -26.78
C PRO A 321 -11.05 23.58 -25.82
N THR A 322 -11.35 24.86 -25.68
CA THR A 322 -12.35 25.38 -24.74
C THR A 322 -13.29 26.33 -25.46
N LEU A 323 -14.58 26.10 -25.27
CA LEU A 323 -15.65 27.02 -25.65
C LEU A 323 -16.21 27.64 -24.37
N GLN A 324 -16.16 28.96 -24.26
CA GLN A 324 -16.68 29.71 -23.12
C GLN A 324 -17.70 30.72 -23.58
N THR A 325 -18.90 30.71 -23.01
CA THR A 325 -19.91 31.74 -23.18
C THR A 325 -19.93 32.61 -21.94
N MET A 326 -19.82 33.92 -22.09
CA MET A 326 -19.87 34.88 -21.01
C MET A 326 -20.90 35.96 -21.29
N ASN A 327 -21.93 36.06 -20.46
CA ASN A 327 -23.06 36.99 -20.63
C ASN A 327 -23.65 36.99 -22.07
N GLY A 328 -23.75 35.79 -22.67
CA GLY A 328 -24.25 35.58 -24.02
C GLY A 328 -23.24 35.78 -25.16
N SER A 329 -22.02 36.25 -24.85
CA SER A 329 -20.94 36.34 -25.84
C SER A 329 -20.10 35.07 -25.83
N GLU A 330 -19.90 34.48 -27.03
CA GLU A 330 -19.14 33.23 -27.17
C GLU A 330 -17.69 33.52 -27.53
N MET A 331 -16.77 32.75 -26.87
CA MET A 331 -15.34 32.82 -27.04
C MET A 331 -14.79 31.40 -27.14
N ALA A 332 -13.97 31.13 -28.15
CA ALA A 332 -13.23 29.87 -28.27
C ALA A 332 -11.75 30.16 -28.13
N PHE A 333 -11.08 29.29 -27.38
CA PHE A 333 -9.62 29.30 -27.21
C PHE A 333 -9.11 27.91 -26.98
N SER A 334 -7.80 27.71 -27.10
CA SER A 334 -7.14 26.44 -26.83
C SER A 334 -5.93 26.62 -25.90
N GLN A 335 -5.66 25.59 -25.12
CA GLN A 335 -4.43 25.50 -24.33
C GLN A 335 -3.66 24.26 -24.77
N TRP A 336 -2.34 24.39 -24.86
CA TRP A 336 -1.40 23.31 -25.13
C TRP A 336 -0.41 23.26 -23.99
N LYS A 337 -0.12 22.04 -23.50
CA LYS A 337 0.84 21.82 -22.45
C LYS A 337 1.70 20.63 -22.79
N ASP A 338 3.01 20.81 -22.76
CA ASP A 338 4.01 19.77 -22.87
C ASP A 338 4.75 19.64 -21.54
N GLY A 339 4.68 18.45 -20.96
CA GLY A 339 5.31 18.16 -19.66
C GLY A 339 6.34 17.04 -19.76
N ASN A 340 7.49 17.24 -19.13
CA ASN A 340 8.51 16.22 -18.93
C ASN A 340 8.79 16.12 -17.43
N ASN A 341 8.74 14.91 -16.88
CA ASN A 341 9.03 14.66 -15.49
C ASN A 341 10.00 13.49 -15.33
N TYR A 342 11.03 13.70 -14.52
CA TYR A 342 12.03 12.69 -14.15
C TYR A 342 12.07 12.56 -12.65
N MET A 343 11.90 11.34 -12.13
CA MET A 343 12.03 11.04 -10.72
C MET A 343 12.98 9.86 -10.50
N HIS A 344 13.94 10.05 -9.61
CA HIS A 344 14.87 9.01 -9.17
C HIS A 344 14.84 8.95 -7.64
N SER A 345 14.47 7.82 -7.10
CA SER A 345 14.45 7.57 -5.65
C SER A 345 15.33 6.39 -5.30
N THR A 346 16.23 6.56 -4.36
CA THR A 346 17.09 5.51 -3.84
C THR A 346 16.91 5.37 -2.34
N SER A 347 17.04 4.15 -1.82
CA SER A 347 17.09 3.95 -0.39
C SER A 347 17.97 2.78 0.00
N VAL A 348 18.53 2.87 1.19
CA VAL A 348 19.29 1.82 1.87
C VAL A 348 18.62 1.56 3.20
N ASN A 349 18.43 0.30 3.52
CA ASN A 349 17.94 -0.13 4.81
C ASN A 349 18.90 -1.17 5.44
N TYR A 350 19.05 -1.08 6.74
CA TYR A 350 19.79 -2.05 7.54
C TYR A 350 18.93 -2.48 8.70
N ASN A 351 18.84 -3.78 8.92
CA ASN A 351 18.09 -4.36 10.03
C ASN A 351 18.96 -5.34 10.81
N ASN A 352 19.04 -5.17 12.14
CA ASN A 352 19.82 -5.99 13.04
C ASN A 352 18.95 -6.51 14.17
N LYS A 353 18.62 -7.79 14.13
CA LYS A 353 18.04 -8.54 15.25
C LYS A 353 19.13 -8.84 16.27
N ILE A 354 19.38 -7.91 17.20
CA ILE A 354 20.40 -8.05 18.23
C ILE A 354 20.22 -9.38 18.97
N ASP A 355 18.95 -9.69 19.31
CA ASP A 355 18.50 -11.00 19.83
C ASP A 355 17.02 -11.24 19.48
N THR A 356 16.36 -12.22 20.11
CA THR A 356 14.96 -12.55 19.89
C THR A 356 13.99 -11.45 20.32
N THR A 357 14.44 -10.52 21.16
CA THR A 357 13.61 -9.46 21.78
C THR A 357 14.00 -8.06 21.35
N ARG A 358 15.18 -7.86 20.75
CA ARG A 358 15.73 -6.54 20.42
C ARG A 358 16.03 -6.44 18.93
N ASN A 359 15.51 -5.40 18.32
CA ASN A 359 15.74 -5.10 16.91
C ASN A 359 16.16 -3.62 16.73
N LEU A 360 17.17 -3.39 15.92
CA LEU A 360 17.61 -2.08 15.48
C LEU A 360 17.43 -1.99 13.96
N SER A 361 16.77 -0.97 13.49
CA SER A 361 16.60 -0.71 12.06
C SER A 361 17.01 0.70 11.70
N PHE A 362 17.71 0.82 10.58
CA PHE A 362 18.13 2.09 10.00
C PHE A 362 17.62 2.13 8.55
N VAL A 363 17.10 3.27 8.13
CA VAL A 363 16.71 3.55 6.74
C VAL A 363 17.22 4.93 6.37
N ALA A 364 17.82 5.04 5.19
CA ALA A 364 18.15 6.33 4.58
C ALA A 364 17.66 6.33 3.15
N ASP A 365 17.15 7.45 2.68
CA ASP A 365 16.62 7.63 1.34
C ASP A 365 16.99 8.98 0.76
N TYR A 366 17.06 9.01 -0.58
CA TYR A 366 17.26 10.22 -1.35
C TYR A 366 16.38 10.16 -2.60
N THR A 367 15.67 11.25 -2.87
CA THR A 367 14.84 11.42 -4.06
C THR A 367 15.23 12.71 -4.78
N PHE A 368 15.45 12.59 -6.07
CA PHE A 368 15.58 13.71 -7.01
C PHE A 368 14.36 13.69 -7.94
N GLN A 369 13.73 14.84 -8.10
CA GLN A 369 12.68 15.03 -9.09
C GLN A 369 12.92 16.32 -9.86
N HIS A 370 12.75 16.24 -11.17
CA HIS A 370 12.78 17.39 -12.07
C HIS A 370 11.54 17.36 -12.93
N SER A 371 10.79 18.46 -12.95
CA SER A 371 9.66 18.69 -13.83
C SER A 371 9.91 19.92 -14.70
N HIS A 372 9.54 19.83 -15.95
CA HIS A 372 9.58 20.94 -16.89
C HIS A 372 8.30 20.91 -17.73
N ASP A 373 7.51 21.97 -17.61
CA ASP A 373 6.24 22.12 -18.29
C ASP A 373 6.28 23.41 -19.13
N THR A 374 5.96 23.31 -20.42
CA THR A 374 5.73 24.45 -21.30
C THR A 374 4.28 24.52 -21.70
N GLY A 375 3.70 25.71 -21.71
CA GLY A 375 2.31 25.92 -22.06
C GLY A 375 2.10 27.11 -22.99
N LEU A 376 1.09 27.00 -23.83
CA LEU A 376 0.57 28.07 -24.66
C LEU A 376 -0.95 28.10 -24.51
N ALA A 377 -1.51 29.25 -24.17
CA ALA A 377 -2.96 29.47 -24.21
C ALA A 377 -3.25 30.64 -25.15
N ASP A 378 -4.11 30.43 -26.12
CA ASP A 378 -4.53 31.45 -27.07
C ASP A 378 -5.73 32.29 -26.56
N ILE A 379 -5.78 32.44 -25.22
CA ILE A 379 -6.67 33.41 -24.54
C ILE A 379 -6.12 34.82 -24.77
N TYR A 380 -6.99 35.80 -24.98
CA TYR A 380 -6.56 37.18 -25.09
C TYR A 380 -6.35 37.81 -23.67
N PRO A 381 -5.16 38.37 -23.39
CA PRO A 381 -3.91 38.28 -24.17
C PRO A 381 -3.38 36.86 -24.21
N VAL A 382 -2.66 36.50 -25.31
CA VAL A 382 -2.01 35.18 -25.46
C VAL A 382 -1.05 34.95 -24.30
N VAL A 383 -1.15 33.78 -23.68
CA VAL A 383 -0.36 33.40 -22.51
C VAL A 383 0.64 32.31 -22.87
N LYS A 384 1.91 32.58 -22.64
CA LYS A 384 2.98 31.56 -22.70
C LYS A 384 3.46 31.27 -21.29
N THR A 385 3.50 29.99 -20.94
CA THR A 385 4.03 29.55 -19.64
C THR A 385 5.22 28.64 -19.83
N ASN A 386 6.20 28.79 -18.96
CA ASN A 386 7.31 27.87 -18.82
C ASN A 386 7.54 27.66 -17.31
N SER A 387 7.39 26.45 -16.85
CA SER A 387 7.58 26.09 -15.44
C SER A 387 8.65 25.02 -15.32
N GLU A 388 9.63 25.27 -14.49
CA GLU A 388 10.66 24.31 -14.14
C GLU A 388 10.67 24.12 -12.62
N GLY A 389 10.73 22.86 -12.17
CA GLY A 389 10.84 22.53 -10.76
C GLY A 389 11.92 21.45 -10.54
N ARG A 390 12.83 21.68 -9.59
CA ARG A 390 13.83 20.72 -9.15
C ARG A 390 13.69 20.50 -7.65
N TYR A 391 13.62 19.23 -7.25
CA TYR A 391 13.43 18.84 -5.86
C TYR A 391 14.51 17.83 -5.47
N HIS A 392 15.17 18.11 -4.36
CA HIS A 392 16.12 17.23 -3.69
C HIS A 392 15.59 16.93 -2.30
N ILE A 393 15.27 15.67 -2.04
CA ILE A 393 14.70 15.21 -0.77
C ILE A 393 15.62 14.15 -0.20
N ALA A 394 16.11 14.33 1.01
CA ALA A 394 16.91 13.34 1.73
C ALA A 394 16.30 13.06 3.09
N GLY A 395 16.30 11.80 3.51
CA GLY A 395 15.77 11.39 4.80
C GLY A 395 16.56 10.28 5.45
N ALA A 396 16.51 10.22 6.78
CA ALA A 396 17.07 9.12 7.56
C ALA A 396 16.22 8.85 8.80
N ARG A 397 16.11 7.57 9.19
CA ARG A 397 15.41 7.12 10.39
C ARG A 397 16.18 5.98 11.07
N LEU A 398 16.36 6.10 12.37
CA LEU A 398 16.87 5.06 13.24
C LEU A 398 15.78 4.65 14.24
N SER A 399 15.45 3.37 14.27
CA SER A 399 14.40 2.80 15.11
C SER A 399 14.92 1.65 15.94
N TYR A 400 14.57 1.64 17.21
CA TYR A 400 14.90 0.56 18.14
C TYR A 400 13.63 0.00 18.77
N ARG A 401 13.45 -1.30 18.72
CA ARG A 401 12.34 -2.03 19.36
C ARG A 401 12.88 -3.07 20.30
N THR A 402 12.24 -3.19 21.47
CA THR A 402 12.57 -4.23 22.43
C THR A 402 11.32 -4.75 23.12
N GLN A 403 11.26 -6.07 23.28
CA GLN A 403 10.20 -6.75 24.02
C GLN A 403 10.72 -7.03 25.43
N ARG A 404 10.00 -6.56 26.44
CA ARG A 404 10.29 -6.78 27.83
C ARG A 404 9.11 -7.48 28.52
N LYS A 405 9.35 -8.19 29.60
CA LYS A 405 8.29 -8.86 30.38
C LYS A 405 7.18 -7.89 30.81
N TRP A 406 7.51 -6.63 31.06
CA TRP A 406 6.57 -5.61 31.53
C TRP A 406 5.87 -4.83 30.40
N ALA A 407 6.49 -4.64 29.24
CA ALA A 407 5.90 -4.02 28.05
C ALA A 407 6.82 -4.17 26.83
N ASP A 408 6.25 -3.98 25.62
CA ASP A 408 6.99 -3.79 24.38
C ASP A 408 7.26 -2.29 24.19
N LEU A 409 8.49 -1.96 23.83
CA LEU A 409 8.99 -0.60 23.67
C LEU A 409 9.44 -0.39 22.24
N SER A 410 9.01 0.70 21.60
CA SER A 410 9.50 1.19 20.31
C SER A 410 9.89 2.65 20.46
N MET A 411 11.10 3.01 20.02
CA MET A 411 11.59 4.39 20.02
C MET A 411 12.44 4.64 18.78
N GLY A 412 12.56 5.89 18.38
CA GLY A 412 13.43 6.25 17.28
C GLY A 412 13.53 7.74 17.05
N VAL A 413 14.49 8.09 16.20
CA VAL A 413 14.74 9.44 15.72
C VAL A 413 14.70 9.43 14.21
N PHE A 414 14.28 10.53 13.60
CA PHE A 414 14.24 10.69 12.16
C PHE A 414 14.49 12.14 11.80
N GLY A 415 14.99 12.33 10.60
CA GLY A 415 15.17 13.64 10.00
C GLY A 415 14.98 13.56 8.50
N SER A 416 14.44 14.60 7.90
CA SER A 416 14.38 14.77 6.45
C SER A 416 14.57 16.22 6.09
N THR A 417 15.20 16.46 4.94
CA THR A 417 15.35 17.78 4.37
C THR A 417 14.92 17.77 2.91
N MET A 418 14.30 18.85 2.49
CA MET A 418 13.96 19.10 1.10
C MET A 418 14.53 20.47 0.70
N SER A 419 15.17 20.51 -0.45
CA SER A 419 15.51 21.74 -1.15
C SER A 419 14.83 21.69 -2.51
N SER A 420 14.06 22.72 -2.82
CA SER A 420 13.48 22.88 -4.15
C SER A 420 13.80 24.24 -4.71
N THR A 421 14.07 24.26 -6.01
CA THR A 421 14.14 25.48 -6.81
C THR A 421 13.14 25.38 -7.92
N GLY A 422 12.45 26.45 -8.23
CA GLY A 422 11.53 26.52 -9.32
C GLY A 422 11.60 27.87 -10.01
N ALA A 423 11.39 27.84 -11.31
CA ALA A 423 11.21 29.03 -12.13
C ALA A 423 9.85 28.95 -12.81
N TYR A 424 9.14 30.05 -12.81
CA TYR A 424 7.89 30.18 -13.51
C TYR A 424 7.96 31.44 -14.39
N LEU A 425 7.82 31.25 -15.69
CA LEU A 425 7.74 32.33 -16.65
C LEU A 425 6.29 32.43 -17.15
N TYR A 426 5.71 33.58 -17.00
CA TYR A 426 4.39 33.94 -17.54
C TYR A 426 4.57 35.10 -18.49
N ASN A 427 4.44 34.86 -19.79
CA ASN A 427 4.78 35.81 -20.85
C ASN A 427 6.19 36.37 -20.68
N THR A 428 6.31 37.58 -20.13
CA THR A 428 7.59 38.28 -19.83
C THR A 428 7.90 38.29 -18.34
N ASP A 429 6.95 37.93 -17.49
CA ASP A 429 7.11 37.99 -16.05
C ASP A 429 7.71 36.68 -15.54
N ALA A 430 8.94 36.77 -15.04
CA ALA A 430 9.66 35.62 -14.48
C ALA A 430 9.64 35.69 -12.98
N GLU A 431 9.25 34.58 -12.35
CA GLU A 431 9.33 34.41 -10.91
C GLU A 431 10.13 33.15 -10.57
N ASP A 432 11.24 33.35 -9.86
CA ASP A 432 12.03 32.26 -9.30
C ASP A 432 11.69 32.12 -7.83
N TYR A 433 11.56 30.89 -7.38
CA TYR A 433 11.38 30.57 -5.98
C TYR A 433 12.33 29.49 -5.49
N LYS A 434 12.72 29.59 -4.22
CA LYS A 434 13.50 28.60 -3.53
C LYS A 434 12.84 28.24 -2.22
N THR A 435 12.61 26.94 -2.02
CA THR A 435 12.05 26.44 -0.76
C THR A 435 13.02 25.47 -0.13
N ASN A 436 13.33 25.68 1.14
CA ASN A 436 14.06 24.72 1.97
C ASN A 436 13.16 24.34 3.15
N GLU A 437 12.96 23.03 3.35
CA GLU A 437 12.19 22.52 4.48
C GLU A 437 12.98 21.42 5.19
N THR A 438 13.08 21.51 6.52
CA THR A 438 13.75 20.52 7.36
C THR A 438 12.80 20.07 8.46
N LEU A 439 12.58 18.77 8.51
CA LEU A 439 11.77 18.09 9.52
C LEU A 439 12.65 17.17 10.35
N ILE A 440 12.67 17.36 11.65
CA ILE A 440 13.38 16.50 12.61
C ILE A 440 12.39 16.07 13.68
N GLY A 441 12.51 14.83 14.16
CA GLY A 441 11.66 14.39 15.25
C GLY A 441 12.13 13.11 15.92
N ALA A 442 11.44 12.82 17.01
CA ALA A 442 11.64 11.62 17.79
C ALA A 442 10.27 11.03 18.18
N TYR A 443 10.23 9.73 18.39
CA TYR A 443 9.05 9.07 18.90
C TYR A 443 9.40 8.02 19.95
N PHE A 444 8.40 7.78 20.81
CA PHE A 444 8.43 6.77 21.84
C PHE A 444 7.05 6.12 21.91
N SER A 445 6.98 4.81 21.97
CA SER A 445 5.73 4.06 22.11
C SER A 445 5.92 2.87 23.03
N LEU A 446 4.97 2.68 23.91
CA LEU A 446 4.86 1.59 24.87
C LEU A 446 3.59 0.80 24.60
N SER A 447 3.68 -0.53 24.56
CA SER A 447 2.49 -1.37 24.46
C SER A 447 2.59 -2.57 25.40
N LYS A 448 1.44 -2.98 25.93
CA LYS A 448 1.30 -4.12 26.82
C LYS A 448 0.01 -4.89 26.52
N ARG A 449 0.13 -6.20 26.46
CA ARG A 449 -1.01 -7.10 26.43
C ARG A 449 -1.21 -7.75 27.80
N PHE A 450 -2.42 -7.60 28.32
CA PHE A 450 -2.91 -8.27 29.52
C PHE A 450 -3.88 -9.38 29.11
N LYS A 451 -4.40 -10.16 30.06
CA LYS A 451 -5.45 -11.14 29.78
C LYS A 451 -6.66 -10.47 29.07
N GLY A 452 -6.79 -10.65 27.74
CA GLY A 452 -7.88 -10.11 26.95
C GLY A 452 -7.90 -8.59 26.74
N PHE A 453 -6.88 -7.86 27.20
CA PHE A 453 -6.77 -6.41 27.07
C PHE A 453 -5.42 -6.01 26.47
N TYR A 454 -5.41 -5.05 25.54
CA TYR A 454 -4.23 -4.46 24.93
C TYR A 454 -4.26 -2.95 25.15
N LEU A 455 -3.15 -2.41 25.60
CA LEU A 455 -2.93 -0.97 25.80
C LEU A 455 -1.67 -0.57 25.05
N GLN A 456 -1.76 0.51 24.26
CA GLN A 456 -0.62 1.16 23.62
C GLN A 456 -0.72 2.65 23.85
N GLY A 457 0.36 3.27 24.30
CA GLY A 457 0.50 4.71 24.40
C GLY A 457 1.77 5.15 23.67
N GLY A 458 1.73 6.27 23.00
CA GLY A 458 2.87 6.80 22.28
C GLY A 458 2.88 8.33 22.26
N LEU A 459 4.06 8.89 22.06
CA LEU A 459 4.28 10.31 21.83
C LEU A 459 5.29 10.46 20.68
N ARG A 460 4.94 11.32 19.75
CA ARG A 460 5.82 11.77 18.68
C ARG A 460 5.98 13.26 18.78
N MET A 461 7.20 13.74 18.66
CA MET A 461 7.56 15.14 18.65
C MET A 461 8.26 15.47 17.34
N GLU A 462 7.85 16.56 16.70
CA GLU A 462 8.44 17.03 15.44
C GLU A 462 8.73 18.51 15.52
N THR A 463 9.84 18.93 14.93
CA THR A 463 10.10 20.34 14.58
C THR A 463 10.19 20.44 13.06
N ASN A 464 9.52 21.41 12.50
CA ASN A 464 9.53 21.72 11.07
C ASN A 464 10.01 23.15 10.86
N SER A 465 11.11 23.32 10.13
CA SER A 465 11.64 24.61 9.72
C SER A 465 11.47 24.76 8.22
N ARG A 466 10.84 25.83 7.77
CA ARG A 466 10.59 26.12 6.35
C ARG A 466 10.99 27.54 6.01
N LYS A 467 11.77 27.67 4.95
CA LYS A 467 12.14 28.94 4.32
C LYS A 467 11.65 28.96 2.89
N LEU A 468 10.95 30.02 2.51
CA LEU A 468 10.53 30.31 1.14
C LEU A 468 11.07 31.70 0.75
N GLU A 469 11.77 31.74 -0.36
CA GLU A 469 12.33 32.97 -0.95
C GLU A 469 11.79 33.10 -2.39
N THR A 470 11.35 34.30 -2.78
CA THR A 470 10.93 34.59 -4.16
C THR A 470 11.61 35.88 -4.64
N ASN A 471 11.94 35.96 -5.94
CA ASN A 471 12.68 37.11 -6.50
C ASN A 471 11.78 38.31 -6.72
N THR A 472 10.54 38.11 -7.15
CA THR A 472 9.68 39.18 -7.69
C THR A 472 8.92 39.93 -6.61
N SER A 473 8.42 39.24 -5.58
CA SER A 473 7.62 39.82 -4.52
C SER A 473 8.43 40.25 -3.29
N GLY A 474 9.74 39.91 -3.25
CA GLY A 474 10.54 40.08 -2.04
C GLY A 474 9.98 39.31 -0.84
N MET A 475 9.06 38.37 -1.10
CA MET A 475 8.37 37.64 -0.04
C MET A 475 9.33 36.60 0.54
N PHE A 476 9.64 36.81 1.80
CA PHE A 476 10.44 35.89 2.60
C PHE A 476 9.59 35.35 3.73
N THR A 477 9.48 34.02 3.78
CA THR A 477 8.82 33.37 4.91
C THR A 477 9.82 32.44 5.58
N ASP A 478 10.07 32.64 6.85
CA ASP A 478 10.88 31.76 7.71
C ASP A 478 10.00 31.35 8.90
N SER A 479 9.72 30.07 9.03
CA SER A 479 8.89 29.55 10.11
C SER A 479 9.49 28.29 10.70
N THR A 480 9.53 28.22 12.03
CA THR A 480 9.88 26.99 12.75
C THR A 480 8.75 26.66 13.72
N GLU A 481 8.17 25.50 13.57
CA GLU A 481 7.04 25.04 14.36
C GLU A 481 7.36 23.75 15.10
N TRP A 482 6.87 23.64 16.34
CA TRP A 482 6.96 22.44 17.16
C TRP A 482 5.59 21.80 17.30
N HIS A 483 5.51 20.49 17.08
CA HIS A 483 4.27 19.74 17.18
C HIS A 483 4.46 18.47 18.01
N PHE A 484 3.43 18.15 18.81
CA PHE A 484 3.37 16.97 19.66
C PHE A 484 2.16 16.13 19.27
N PHE A 485 2.38 14.85 19.02
CA PHE A 485 1.35 13.91 18.57
C PHE A 485 1.22 12.75 19.57
N PRO A 486 0.42 12.92 20.63
CA PRO A 486 0.08 11.82 21.51
C PRO A 486 -0.85 10.84 20.79
N ASN A 487 -0.68 9.53 21.04
CA ASN A 487 -1.61 8.50 20.64
C ASN A 487 -1.88 7.53 21.78
N LEU A 488 -3.11 7.04 21.86
CA LEU A 488 -3.55 6.04 22.82
C LEU A 488 -4.47 5.05 22.11
N VAL A 489 -4.18 3.75 22.24
CA VAL A 489 -5.00 2.67 21.71
C VAL A 489 -5.31 1.68 22.83
N MET A 490 -6.59 1.42 23.05
CA MET A 490 -7.08 0.43 24.00
C MET A 490 -7.94 -0.59 23.27
N LYS A 491 -7.73 -1.88 23.52
CA LYS A 491 -8.52 -2.97 22.94
C LYS A 491 -8.87 -3.99 24.01
N LYS A 492 -10.08 -4.49 23.99
CA LYS A 492 -10.56 -5.54 24.89
C LYS A 492 -11.24 -6.64 24.09
N ASN A 493 -10.78 -7.86 24.27
CA ASN A 493 -11.51 -9.02 23.78
C ASN A 493 -12.70 -9.27 24.73
N LEU A 494 -13.91 -9.22 24.20
CA LEU A 494 -15.15 -9.48 24.93
C LEU A 494 -15.41 -10.97 24.98
N THR A 495 -15.21 -11.64 23.85
CA THR A 495 -15.31 -13.10 23.68
C THR A 495 -14.14 -13.59 22.80
N LYS A 496 -14.13 -14.89 22.46
CA LYS A 496 -13.16 -15.44 21.48
C LYS A 496 -13.31 -14.82 20.10
N ASN A 497 -14.51 -14.35 19.75
CA ASN A 497 -14.87 -13.87 18.41
C ASN A 497 -15.25 -12.38 18.39
N SER A 498 -15.26 -11.69 19.53
CA SER A 498 -15.63 -10.28 19.58
C SER A 498 -14.64 -9.45 20.39
N SER A 499 -14.41 -8.24 19.91
CA SER A 499 -13.52 -7.26 20.54
C SER A 499 -14.05 -5.83 20.34
N ILE A 500 -13.70 -4.95 21.28
CA ILE A 500 -13.97 -3.53 21.24
C ILE A 500 -12.68 -2.75 21.39
N GLY A 501 -12.57 -1.59 20.74
CA GLY A 501 -11.41 -0.71 20.83
C GLY A 501 -11.78 0.76 20.89
N LEU A 502 -10.89 1.49 21.51
CA LEU A 502 -10.86 2.94 21.57
C LEU A 502 -9.49 3.40 21.12
N SER A 503 -9.44 4.38 20.22
CA SER A 503 -8.20 5.02 19.78
C SER A 503 -8.38 6.52 19.80
N ILE A 504 -7.37 7.22 20.36
CA ILE A 504 -7.29 8.68 20.37
C ILE A 504 -5.91 9.05 19.86
N GLY A 505 -5.84 10.01 18.93
CA GLY A 505 -4.57 10.46 18.38
C GLY A 505 -4.68 11.81 17.68
N GLN A 506 -3.54 12.33 17.29
CA GLN A 506 -3.46 13.56 16.48
C GLN A 506 -2.65 13.31 15.22
N THR A 507 -3.08 13.95 14.13
CA THR A 507 -2.39 13.94 12.83
C THR A 507 -2.24 15.37 12.32
N ILE A 508 -1.28 15.58 11.41
CA ILE A 508 -0.98 16.86 10.79
C ILE A 508 -1.09 16.74 9.26
N ALA A 509 -1.71 17.71 8.60
CA ALA A 509 -1.63 17.89 7.16
C ALA A 509 -0.94 19.23 6.87
N ARG A 510 0.29 19.14 6.35
CA ARG A 510 1.06 20.33 5.94
C ARG A 510 0.53 20.82 4.60
N PRO A 511 0.59 22.16 4.33
CA PRO A 511 0.28 22.70 3.01
C PRO A 511 1.14 22.01 1.94
N SER A 512 0.57 21.77 0.76
CA SER A 512 1.35 21.33 -0.38
C SER A 512 2.27 22.46 -0.88
N PHE A 513 3.33 22.12 -1.59
CA PHE A 513 4.22 23.16 -2.15
C PHE A 513 3.49 24.01 -3.19
N SER A 514 2.54 23.45 -3.92
CA SER A 514 1.66 24.20 -4.84
C SER A 514 0.74 25.17 -4.10
N ASP A 515 0.20 24.81 -2.93
CA ASP A 515 -0.60 25.73 -2.12
C ASP A 515 0.22 26.91 -1.57
N LEU A 516 1.52 26.73 -1.42
CA LEU A 516 2.43 27.75 -0.93
C LEU A 516 3.03 28.63 -2.04
N ASN A 517 3.04 28.15 -3.28
CA ASN A 517 3.65 28.84 -4.42
C ASN A 517 2.85 30.09 -4.80
N PRO A 518 3.38 31.33 -4.69
CA PRO A 518 2.69 32.55 -5.04
C PRO A 518 2.51 32.76 -6.55
N GLY A 519 3.06 31.89 -7.40
CA GLY A 519 2.91 31.97 -8.85
C GLY A 519 1.46 31.93 -9.30
N LEU A 520 1.16 32.67 -10.37
CA LEU A 520 -0.19 32.77 -10.95
C LEU A 520 -0.44 31.60 -11.90
N TYR A 521 -1.60 30.97 -11.75
CA TYR A 521 -2.07 29.95 -12.69
C TYR A 521 -3.46 30.35 -13.23
N TYR A 522 -3.58 30.49 -14.54
CA TYR A 522 -4.81 30.94 -15.20
C TYR A 522 -5.67 29.74 -15.59
N TYR A 523 -6.94 29.78 -15.18
CA TYR A 523 -7.92 28.74 -15.51
C TYR A 523 -8.69 29.05 -16.79
N ASP A 524 -9.08 30.33 -16.97
CA ASP A 524 -9.88 30.79 -18.09
C ASP A 524 -9.89 32.33 -18.24
N ALA A 525 -10.84 32.88 -19.00
CA ALA A 525 -10.93 34.29 -19.27
C ALA A 525 -11.22 35.17 -18.04
N ILE A 526 -11.79 34.61 -16.95
CA ILE A 526 -12.22 35.36 -15.77
C ILE A 526 -11.60 34.87 -14.46
N SER A 527 -10.92 33.73 -14.46
CA SER A 527 -10.44 33.10 -13.24
C SER A 527 -8.96 32.69 -13.27
N TYR A 528 -8.31 32.83 -12.13
CA TYR A 528 -6.93 32.40 -11.88
C TYR A 528 -6.77 31.86 -10.47
N SER A 529 -5.69 31.14 -10.21
CA SER A 529 -5.29 30.72 -8.86
C SER A 529 -3.93 31.28 -8.46
N VAL A 530 -3.73 31.40 -7.16
CA VAL A 530 -2.48 31.78 -6.54
C VAL A 530 -2.33 31.04 -5.22
N GLY A 531 -1.14 30.56 -4.89
CA GLY A 531 -0.90 29.95 -3.58
C GLY A 531 -0.78 31.00 -2.46
N ASN A 532 -0.71 30.49 -1.23
CA ASN A 532 -0.63 31.32 -0.02
C ASN A 532 0.54 30.85 0.89
N PRO A 533 1.68 31.54 0.87
CA PRO A 533 2.84 31.20 1.70
C PRO A 533 2.60 31.24 3.21
N GLN A 534 1.54 31.90 3.66
CA GLN A 534 1.20 32.06 5.08
C GLN A 534 0.35 30.92 5.64
N LEU A 535 0.08 29.89 4.86
CA LEU A 535 -0.69 28.73 5.30
C LEU A 535 -0.02 28.02 6.47
N ARG A 536 -0.86 27.69 7.46
CA ARG A 536 -0.50 26.88 8.63
C ARG A 536 -0.93 25.43 8.42
N PRO A 537 -0.22 24.47 9.03
CA PRO A 537 -0.64 23.08 8.99
C PRO A 537 -2.02 22.87 9.63
N CYS A 538 -2.79 21.95 9.05
CA CYS A 538 -4.03 21.48 9.64
C CYS A 538 -3.73 20.39 10.68
N ILE A 539 -4.13 20.58 11.93
CA ILE A 539 -4.04 19.58 12.99
C ILE A 539 -5.41 18.92 13.17
N THR A 540 -5.44 17.59 13.06
CA THR A 540 -6.66 16.78 13.25
C THR A 540 -6.54 15.95 14.51
N THR A 541 -7.47 16.10 15.45
CA THR A 541 -7.65 15.20 16.59
C THR A 541 -8.69 14.15 16.22
N ASN A 542 -8.32 12.88 16.35
CA ASN A 542 -9.14 11.72 15.99
C ASN A 542 -9.57 10.99 17.25
N LEU A 543 -10.85 10.70 17.40
CA LEU A 543 -11.41 9.77 18.38
C LEU A 543 -12.14 8.67 17.64
N LYS A 544 -11.70 7.44 17.82
CA LYS A 544 -12.25 6.25 17.14
C LYS A 544 -12.73 5.22 18.16
N VAL A 545 -13.94 4.75 17.98
CA VAL A 545 -14.48 3.56 18.63
C VAL A 545 -14.73 2.50 17.56
N SER A 546 -14.31 1.28 17.81
CA SER A 546 -14.48 0.17 16.89
C SER A 546 -14.98 -1.09 17.61
N TYR A 547 -15.78 -1.86 16.92
CA TYR A 547 -16.30 -3.16 17.37
C TYR A 547 -16.15 -4.19 16.26
N GLN A 548 -15.68 -5.37 16.61
CA GLN A 548 -15.57 -6.50 15.71
C GLN A 548 -16.28 -7.71 16.31
N HIS A 549 -17.02 -8.43 15.48
CA HIS A 549 -17.56 -9.75 15.80
C HIS A 549 -17.41 -10.67 14.60
N SER A 550 -16.56 -11.70 14.72
CA SER A 550 -16.26 -12.63 13.61
C SER A 550 -15.87 -11.88 12.33
N ASN A 551 -16.71 -11.94 11.31
CA ASN A 551 -16.51 -11.33 10.00
C ASN A 551 -17.11 -9.92 9.88
N PHE A 552 -17.68 -9.37 10.94
CA PHE A 552 -18.31 -8.06 10.96
C PHE A 552 -17.46 -7.05 11.72
N HIS A 553 -17.18 -5.93 11.11
CA HIS A 553 -16.43 -4.82 11.71
C HIS A 553 -17.22 -3.53 11.59
N VAL A 554 -17.28 -2.76 12.67
CA VAL A 554 -17.89 -1.42 12.71
C VAL A 554 -16.93 -0.48 13.39
N SER A 555 -16.78 0.74 12.83
CA SER A 555 -16.06 1.82 13.48
C SER A 555 -16.83 3.14 13.36
N VAL A 556 -16.69 3.98 14.38
CA VAL A 556 -17.15 5.38 14.37
C VAL A 556 -15.96 6.25 14.72
N VAL A 557 -15.68 7.21 13.84
CA VAL A 557 -14.56 8.15 13.97
C VAL A 557 -15.10 9.58 14.04
N TYR A 558 -14.70 10.31 15.08
CA TYR A 558 -14.90 11.75 15.16
C TYR A 558 -13.57 12.45 14.91
N ASN A 559 -13.51 13.26 13.86
CA ASN A 559 -12.36 14.08 13.50
C ASN A 559 -12.65 15.53 13.79
N LYS A 560 -11.76 16.20 14.55
CA LYS A 560 -11.80 17.63 14.81
C LYS A 560 -10.56 18.29 14.19
N ASN A 561 -10.77 19.17 13.22
CA ASN A 561 -9.71 19.85 12.50
C ASN A 561 -9.54 21.29 13.02
N LYS A 562 -8.28 21.71 13.16
CA LYS A 562 -7.86 23.09 13.38
C LYS A 562 -7.03 23.52 12.17
N ASN A 563 -7.25 24.71 11.65
CA ASN A 563 -6.59 25.27 10.47
C ASN A 563 -6.78 24.39 9.21
N LYS A 564 -7.99 23.91 8.94
CA LYS A 564 -8.27 23.14 7.73
C LYS A 564 -7.95 23.98 6.48
N ILE A 565 -7.10 23.47 5.58
CA ILE A 565 -6.78 24.16 4.33
C ILE A 565 -7.88 23.92 3.31
N ILE A 566 -8.39 24.98 2.72
CA ILE A 566 -9.49 24.96 1.75
C ILE A 566 -9.22 26.01 0.69
N GLN A 567 -9.42 25.68 -0.59
CA GLN A 567 -9.32 26.62 -1.69
C GLN A 567 -10.66 27.36 -1.89
N LEU A 568 -10.62 28.67 -1.92
CA LEU A 568 -11.79 29.54 -2.08
C LEU A 568 -11.71 30.40 -3.35
N PRO A 569 -12.80 30.59 -4.07
CA PRO A 569 -12.93 31.66 -5.04
C PRO A 569 -13.30 32.97 -4.33
N ILE A 570 -12.63 34.03 -4.69
CA ILE A 570 -12.86 35.37 -4.17
C ILE A 570 -13.00 36.33 -5.36
N TRP A 571 -14.04 37.14 -5.37
CA TRP A 571 -14.14 38.23 -6.32
C TRP A 571 -13.21 39.37 -5.91
N THR A 572 -12.43 39.91 -6.84
CA THR A 572 -11.54 41.05 -6.66
C THR A 572 -11.96 42.19 -7.58
N ASP A 573 -12.10 43.42 -7.05
CA ASP A 573 -12.40 44.60 -7.86
C ASP A 573 -11.20 45.04 -8.70
N VAL A 574 -10.00 44.68 -8.27
CA VAL A 574 -8.76 44.85 -9.04
C VAL A 574 -8.50 43.58 -9.82
N SER A 575 -8.72 43.63 -11.12
CA SER A 575 -8.46 42.48 -12.03
C SER A 575 -6.97 42.35 -12.32
N ILE A 576 -6.52 41.10 -12.47
CA ILE A 576 -5.23 40.77 -13.07
C ILE A 576 -5.52 40.24 -14.47
N ASP A 577 -5.03 40.90 -15.51
CA ASP A 577 -5.28 40.56 -16.92
C ASP A 577 -6.77 40.36 -17.23
N ASN A 578 -7.63 41.25 -16.78
CA ASN A 578 -9.10 41.19 -16.89
C ASN A 578 -9.76 40.02 -16.15
N LYS A 579 -9.05 39.35 -15.24
CA LYS A 579 -9.58 38.25 -14.45
C LYS A 579 -9.87 38.68 -13.02
N ASN A 580 -11.12 38.51 -12.59
CA ASN A 580 -11.62 38.99 -11.30
C ASN A 580 -11.87 37.85 -10.29
N ILE A 581 -11.94 36.58 -10.71
CA ILE A 581 -12.12 35.46 -9.78
C ILE A 581 -10.75 34.90 -9.41
N LYS A 582 -10.36 35.12 -8.16
CA LYS A 582 -9.12 34.64 -7.58
C LYS A 582 -9.39 33.41 -6.72
N TRP A 583 -8.82 32.27 -7.09
CA TRP A 583 -8.81 31.08 -6.24
C TRP A 583 -7.57 31.08 -5.35
N ILE A 584 -7.78 30.98 -4.03
CA ILE A 584 -6.69 31.04 -3.06
C ILE A 584 -6.90 30.02 -1.93
N PRO A 585 -5.88 29.23 -1.54
CA PRO A 585 -5.96 28.37 -0.38
C PRO A 585 -5.87 29.19 0.91
N ILE A 586 -6.76 28.90 1.87
CA ILE A 586 -6.81 29.54 3.17
C ILE A 586 -6.97 28.52 4.29
N ASN A 587 -6.68 28.94 5.53
CA ASN A 587 -6.95 28.14 6.71
C ASN A 587 -8.33 28.46 7.29
N PHE A 588 -9.19 27.45 7.42
CA PHE A 588 -10.41 27.53 8.23
C PHE A 588 -10.11 27.11 9.66
N ASP A 589 -10.56 27.91 10.62
CA ASP A 589 -10.22 27.72 12.03
C ASP A 589 -10.67 26.37 12.58
N LYS A 590 -11.92 25.99 12.34
CA LYS A 590 -12.50 24.77 12.92
C LYS A 590 -13.45 24.08 11.95
N SER A 591 -13.29 22.78 11.84
CA SER A 591 -14.26 21.88 11.21
C SER A 591 -14.25 20.54 11.92
N SER A 592 -15.33 19.80 11.84
CA SER A 592 -15.37 18.43 12.34
C SER A 592 -16.13 17.52 11.40
N THR A 593 -15.89 16.23 11.53
CA THR A 593 -16.54 15.20 10.71
C THR A 593 -16.76 13.95 11.53
N ILE A 594 -17.94 13.35 11.43
CA ILE A 594 -18.22 12.02 11.94
C ILE A 594 -18.23 11.07 10.74
N VAL A 595 -17.50 9.96 10.84
CA VAL A 595 -17.49 8.87 9.86
C VAL A 595 -17.86 7.59 10.59
N ALA A 596 -18.91 6.90 10.15
CA ALA A 596 -19.29 5.59 10.62
C ALA A 596 -19.14 4.58 9.49
N THR A 597 -18.36 3.51 9.69
CA THR A 597 -18.06 2.50 8.66
C THR A 597 -18.41 1.12 9.19
N ALA A 598 -19.09 0.30 8.38
CA ALA A 598 -19.37 -1.10 8.62
C ALA A 598 -18.85 -1.95 7.47
N ILE A 599 -18.14 -3.03 7.78
CA ILE A 599 -17.59 -3.99 6.80
C ILE A 599 -18.06 -5.39 7.22
N TYR A 600 -18.62 -6.13 6.29
CA TYR A 600 -19.00 -7.52 6.47
C TYR A 600 -18.33 -8.40 5.42
N HIS A 601 -17.44 -9.30 5.87
CA HIS A 601 -16.82 -10.31 5.01
C HIS A 601 -17.73 -11.53 4.90
N TYR A 602 -18.18 -11.87 3.69
CA TYR A 602 -19.00 -13.03 3.42
C TYR A 602 -18.25 -14.15 2.68
N SER A 603 -18.64 -15.39 2.96
CA SER A 603 -18.12 -16.58 2.26
C SER A 603 -19.28 -17.57 2.06
N LEU A 604 -19.75 -17.65 0.82
CA LEU A 604 -20.90 -18.46 0.39
C LEU A 604 -20.42 -19.53 -0.60
N GLY A 605 -19.94 -20.65 -0.07
CA GLY A 605 -19.36 -21.73 -0.90
C GLY A 605 -18.16 -21.25 -1.74
N PRO A 606 -18.26 -21.23 -3.09
CA PRO A 606 -17.18 -20.79 -3.97
C PRO A 606 -17.10 -19.26 -4.10
N ILE A 607 -18.05 -18.52 -3.56
CA ILE A 607 -18.12 -17.05 -3.63
C ILE A 607 -17.71 -16.47 -2.28
N GLN A 608 -16.83 -15.47 -2.31
CA GLN A 608 -16.46 -14.68 -1.15
C GLN A 608 -16.24 -13.23 -1.53
N GLY A 609 -16.40 -12.33 -0.58
CA GLY A 609 -16.21 -10.89 -0.82
C GLY A 609 -16.56 -10.06 0.41
N ASP A 610 -16.67 -8.77 0.21
CA ASP A 610 -16.94 -7.79 1.25
C ASP A 610 -18.14 -6.92 0.88
N ILE A 611 -18.93 -6.58 1.89
CA ILE A 611 -19.99 -5.56 1.83
C ILE A 611 -19.54 -4.44 2.76
N THR A 612 -19.41 -3.24 2.23
CA THR A 612 -18.98 -2.06 2.98
C THR A 612 -20.06 -0.99 2.93
N GLY A 613 -20.39 -0.42 4.08
CA GLY A 613 -21.23 0.77 4.21
C GLY A 613 -20.48 1.84 5.00
N SER A 614 -20.52 3.08 4.54
CA SER A 614 -19.94 4.22 5.25
C SER A 614 -20.89 5.41 5.24
N PHE A 615 -21.02 6.07 6.37
CA PHE A 615 -21.78 7.32 6.56
C PHE A 615 -20.81 8.42 6.97
N THR A 616 -20.83 9.54 6.27
CA THR A 616 -20.00 10.70 6.58
C THR A 616 -20.86 11.93 6.81
N LYS A 617 -20.69 12.60 7.95
CA LYS A 617 -21.37 13.84 8.29
C LYS A 617 -20.35 14.91 8.62
N PRO A 618 -20.11 15.88 7.73
CA PRO A 618 -19.28 17.04 8.01
C PRO A 618 -20.06 18.08 8.83
N PHE A 619 -19.31 18.85 9.64
CA PHE A 619 -19.77 20.03 10.36
C PHE A 619 -18.74 21.13 10.10
N VAL A 620 -19.04 22.00 9.18
CA VAL A 620 -18.16 23.13 8.81
C VAL A 620 -18.92 24.42 9.08
N LYS A 621 -18.34 25.26 9.92
CA LYS A 621 -18.73 26.67 10.07
C LYS A 621 -17.45 27.49 9.99
N ALA A 622 -17.41 28.45 9.10
CA ALA A 622 -16.28 29.33 8.93
C ALA A 622 -16.75 30.76 8.64
N ASN A 623 -15.99 31.71 9.11
CA ASN A 623 -16.13 33.12 8.73
C ASN A 623 -14.82 33.56 8.09
N TYR A 624 -14.89 34.03 6.86
CA TYR A 624 -13.73 34.55 6.13
C TYR A 624 -14.15 35.81 5.38
N LEU A 625 -13.42 36.92 5.58
CA LEU A 625 -13.74 38.22 5.03
C LEU A 625 -15.19 38.69 5.33
N GLY A 626 -15.68 38.39 6.55
CA GLY A 626 -17.03 38.77 6.98
C GLY A 626 -18.17 37.88 6.48
N ASN A 627 -17.88 36.90 5.67
CA ASN A 627 -18.87 35.95 5.12
C ASN A 627 -18.91 34.66 5.92
N GLU A 628 -20.07 34.34 6.49
CA GLU A 628 -20.31 33.07 7.14
C GLU A 628 -20.58 31.97 6.09
N TYR A 629 -19.92 30.83 6.26
CA TYR A 629 -20.16 29.63 5.49
C TYR A 629 -20.48 28.46 6.42
N SER A 630 -21.52 27.71 6.06
CA SER A 630 -21.91 26.51 6.80
C SER A 630 -22.27 25.38 5.83
N CYS A 631 -21.71 24.20 6.05
CA CYS A 631 -22.11 23.00 5.32
C CYS A 631 -22.21 21.80 6.23
N GLY A 632 -23.08 20.88 5.88
CA GLY A 632 -23.33 19.70 6.72
C GLY A 632 -24.18 18.62 6.02
N LYS A 633 -24.31 18.64 4.69
CA LYS A 633 -25.01 17.57 3.97
C LYS A 633 -24.23 16.27 4.12
N PRO A 634 -24.84 15.19 4.68
CA PRO A 634 -24.17 13.90 4.83
C PRO A 634 -24.01 13.20 3.49
N SER A 635 -23.08 12.23 3.46
CA SER A 635 -22.93 11.27 2.36
C SER A 635 -23.00 9.84 2.87
N TRP A 636 -23.48 8.95 2.01
CA TRP A 636 -23.50 7.51 2.18
C TRP A 636 -22.69 6.87 1.07
N TYR A 637 -21.82 5.95 1.45
CA TYR A 637 -21.06 5.13 0.53
C TYR A 637 -21.39 3.67 0.77
N PHE A 638 -21.70 2.94 -0.29
CA PHE A 638 -21.91 1.50 -0.26
C PHE A 638 -21.03 0.84 -1.31
N SER A 639 -20.40 -0.25 -0.97
CA SER A 639 -19.73 -1.09 -1.95
C SER A 639 -19.96 -2.56 -1.66
N VAL A 640 -19.96 -3.34 -2.72
CA VAL A 640 -19.97 -4.78 -2.69
C VAL A 640 -18.92 -5.28 -3.68
N ASP A 641 -18.03 -6.12 -3.20
CA ASP A 641 -17.13 -6.86 -4.05
C ASP A 641 -17.30 -8.36 -3.84
N GLY A 642 -16.99 -9.12 -4.86
CA GLY A 642 -17.05 -10.57 -4.80
C GLY A 642 -16.14 -11.25 -5.81
N GLN A 643 -15.72 -12.43 -5.45
CA GLN A 643 -14.97 -13.31 -6.31
C GLN A 643 -15.58 -14.70 -6.29
N TRP A 644 -15.74 -15.29 -7.46
CA TRP A 644 -16.28 -16.60 -7.68
C TRP A 644 -15.23 -17.50 -8.34
N ALA A 645 -14.71 -18.48 -7.59
CA ALA A 645 -13.81 -19.50 -8.12
C ALA A 645 -14.62 -20.49 -8.96
N LEU A 646 -14.60 -20.31 -10.29
CA LEU A 646 -15.29 -21.19 -11.25
C LEU A 646 -14.61 -22.56 -11.37
N SER A 647 -13.27 -22.55 -11.32
CA SER A 647 -12.42 -23.74 -11.33
C SER A 647 -11.09 -23.48 -10.64
N SER A 648 -10.20 -24.47 -10.63
CA SER A 648 -8.81 -24.27 -10.18
C SER A 648 -8.02 -23.29 -11.05
N TYR A 649 -8.46 -23.05 -12.29
CA TYR A 649 -7.76 -22.20 -13.27
C TYR A 649 -8.54 -20.95 -13.65
N SER A 650 -9.82 -20.87 -13.32
CA SER A 650 -10.71 -19.78 -13.74
C SER A 650 -11.38 -19.12 -12.57
N MET A 651 -11.48 -17.80 -12.62
CA MET A 651 -12.19 -17.02 -11.63
C MET A 651 -12.92 -15.85 -12.28
N PHE A 652 -14.08 -15.56 -11.75
CA PHE A 652 -14.84 -14.35 -12.02
C PHE A 652 -14.85 -13.47 -10.76
N ALA A 653 -14.66 -12.17 -10.93
CA ALA A 653 -14.78 -11.19 -9.86
C ALA A 653 -15.66 -10.03 -10.31
N PHE A 654 -16.33 -9.42 -9.36
CA PHE A 654 -17.11 -8.20 -9.55
C PHE A 654 -16.89 -7.25 -8.40
N ASP A 655 -16.94 -5.98 -8.65
CA ASP A 655 -16.98 -4.93 -7.65
C ASP A 655 -17.95 -3.83 -8.10
N GLY A 656 -18.74 -3.34 -7.18
CA GLY A 656 -19.68 -2.25 -7.40
C GLY A 656 -19.67 -1.29 -6.21
N SER A 657 -19.82 0.00 -6.49
CA SER A 657 -19.93 1.03 -5.46
C SER A 657 -20.97 2.08 -5.80
N TYR A 658 -21.56 2.65 -4.78
CA TYR A 658 -22.50 3.76 -4.83
C TYR A 658 -22.12 4.82 -3.82
N ASP A 659 -22.00 6.06 -4.23
CA ASP A 659 -21.87 7.25 -3.40
C ASP A 659 -23.10 8.14 -3.58
N SER A 660 -23.75 8.51 -2.49
CA SER A 660 -24.96 9.36 -2.53
C SER A 660 -24.65 10.83 -2.84
N GLY A 661 -23.37 11.17 -2.94
CA GLY A 661 -22.92 12.55 -2.89
C GLY A 661 -23.11 13.17 -1.49
N GLY A 662 -22.67 14.41 -1.32
CA GLY A 662 -22.74 15.13 -0.06
C GLY A 662 -21.68 16.21 0.01
N ASN A 663 -21.50 16.84 1.18
CA ASN A 663 -20.49 17.89 1.32
C ASN A 663 -19.11 17.33 1.66
N SER A 664 -18.13 17.72 0.85
CA SER A 664 -16.70 17.65 1.19
C SER A 664 -16.17 19.08 1.32
N THR A 665 -16.13 19.58 2.54
CA THR A 665 -15.86 21.01 2.82
C THR A 665 -16.85 21.95 2.13
N LEU A 666 -16.43 22.73 1.13
CA LEU A 666 -17.28 23.66 0.38
C LEU A 666 -18.05 23.00 -0.77
N PHE A 667 -17.51 21.90 -1.27
CA PHE A 667 -18.04 21.24 -2.45
C PHE A 667 -19.20 20.30 -2.07
N ASN A 668 -20.32 20.44 -2.75
CA ASN A 668 -21.43 19.50 -2.69
C ASN A 668 -21.30 18.56 -3.89
N HIS A 669 -20.79 17.36 -3.67
CA HIS A 669 -20.65 16.32 -4.69
C HIS A 669 -22.00 15.71 -5.04
N GLU A 670 -22.13 15.33 -6.30
CA GLU A 670 -23.30 14.59 -6.78
C GLU A 670 -23.16 13.10 -6.52
N LYS A 671 -24.27 12.37 -6.68
CA LYS A 671 -24.26 10.90 -6.58
C LYS A 671 -23.49 10.27 -7.72
N SER A 672 -22.78 9.19 -7.45
CA SER A 672 -22.12 8.36 -8.47
C SER A 672 -22.23 6.90 -8.13
N TRP A 673 -22.13 6.02 -9.13
CA TRP A 673 -22.02 4.60 -8.92
C TRP A 673 -21.25 3.94 -10.06
N THR A 674 -20.58 2.83 -9.75
CA THR A 674 -19.79 2.08 -10.74
C THR A 674 -19.98 0.60 -10.55
N MET A 675 -19.78 -0.17 -11.60
CA MET A 675 -19.68 -1.62 -11.57
C MET A 675 -18.59 -2.11 -12.50
N ASN A 676 -17.72 -2.96 -11.98
CA ASN A 676 -16.60 -3.57 -12.70
C ASN A 676 -16.73 -5.09 -12.67
N LEU A 677 -16.36 -5.73 -13.78
CA LEU A 677 -16.35 -7.18 -13.93
C LEU A 677 -14.97 -7.62 -14.36
N THR A 678 -14.46 -8.71 -13.79
CA THR A 678 -13.14 -9.25 -14.13
C THR A 678 -13.25 -10.76 -14.29
N TYR A 679 -12.74 -11.28 -15.40
CA TYR A 679 -12.54 -12.70 -15.63
C TYR A 679 -11.05 -13.01 -15.75
N MET A 680 -10.59 -14.04 -15.08
CA MET A 680 -9.21 -14.51 -15.14
C MET A 680 -9.18 -15.99 -15.50
N HIS A 681 -8.27 -16.37 -16.40
CA HIS A 681 -8.02 -17.76 -16.76
C HIS A 681 -6.52 -18.04 -16.85
N ARG A 682 -6.07 -19.14 -16.22
CA ARG A 682 -4.68 -19.61 -16.26
C ARG A 682 -4.56 -20.77 -17.23
N LEU A 683 -3.58 -20.69 -18.13
CA LEU A 683 -3.35 -21.61 -19.23
C LEU A 683 -1.98 -22.28 -19.09
N PHE A 684 -1.82 -23.46 -19.67
CA PHE A 684 -0.57 -24.20 -19.79
C PHE A 684 0.18 -24.38 -18.46
N LYS A 685 -0.52 -24.89 -17.41
CA LYS A 685 0.03 -25.10 -16.06
C LYS A 685 0.62 -23.81 -15.46
N ASP A 686 -0.15 -22.72 -15.50
CA ASP A 686 0.18 -21.39 -14.98
C ASP A 686 1.31 -20.64 -15.72
N LYS A 687 1.71 -21.11 -16.91
CA LYS A 687 2.67 -20.38 -17.74
C LYS A 687 2.07 -19.10 -18.34
N PHE A 688 0.80 -19.13 -18.71
CA PHE A 688 0.08 -17.97 -19.22
C PHE A 688 -1.10 -17.64 -18.32
N THR A 689 -1.34 -16.35 -18.12
CA THR A 689 -2.53 -15.83 -17.46
C THR A 689 -3.20 -14.83 -18.39
N LEU A 690 -4.46 -15.09 -18.72
CA LEU A 690 -5.36 -14.16 -19.39
C LEU A 690 -6.23 -13.48 -18.33
N LEU A 691 -6.28 -12.16 -18.32
CA LEU A 691 -7.23 -11.38 -17.54
C LEU A 691 -8.00 -10.47 -18.49
N VAL A 692 -9.31 -10.49 -18.37
CA VAL A 692 -10.23 -9.60 -19.08
C VAL A 692 -11.03 -8.85 -18.03
N ALA A 693 -10.92 -7.52 -18.02
CA ALA A 693 -11.65 -6.67 -17.09
C ALA A 693 -12.51 -5.64 -17.86
N PHE A 694 -13.74 -5.52 -17.43
CA PHE A 694 -14.69 -4.50 -17.87
C PHE A 694 -14.86 -3.50 -16.75
N ASN A 695 -14.39 -2.29 -16.92
CA ASN A 695 -14.57 -1.20 -15.96
C ASN A 695 -15.75 -0.33 -16.35
N ASP A 696 -16.47 0.17 -15.34
CA ASP A 696 -17.64 1.04 -15.48
C ASP A 696 -18.61 0.55 -16.56
N VAL A 697 -19.06 -0.71 -16.39
CA VAL A 697 -19.89 -1.45 -17.36
C VAL A 697 -21.07 -0.63 -17.83
N PHE A 698 -21.71 0.13 -16.93
CA PHE A 698 -22.91 0.92 -17.20
C PHE A 698 -22.63 2.37 -17.61
N HIS A 699 -21.34 2.79 -17.62
CA HIS A 699 -20.91 4.15 -17.91
C HIS A 699 -21.59 5.19 -17.01
N THR A 700 -21.52 4.95 -15.72
CA THR A 700 -22.19 5.73 -14.68
C THR A 700 -21.22 6.48 -13.75
N ASP A 701 -19.92 6.25 -13.90
CA ASP A 701 -18.89 7.06 -13.28
C ASP A 701 -18.70 8.36 -14.10
N HIS A 702 -19.46 9.38 -13.74
CA HIS A 702 -19.37 10.68 -14.39
C HIS A 702 -18.22 11.55 -13.88
N GLY A 703 -17.27 10.93 -13.14
CA GLY A 703 -16.14 11.65 -12.59
C GLY A 703 -16.52 12.54 -11.39
N ASN A 704 -15.89 13.69 -11.30
CA ASN A 704 -15.97 14.56 -10.11
C ASN A 704 -17.01 15.69 -10.33
N ASN A 705 -18.30 15.36 -10.28
CA ASN A 705 -19.39 16.33 -10.39
C ASN A 705 -19.63 17.01 -9.04
N TRP A 706 -19.63 18.33 -9.01
CA TRP A 706 -19.84 19.09 -7.80
C TRP A 706 -20.43 20.47 -8.04
N THR A 707 -21.06 21.03 -7.01
CA THR A 707 -21.50 22.40 -6.94
C THR A 707 -20.91 23.06 -5.69
N MET A 708 -20.62 24.34 -5.80
CA MET A 708 -20.14 25.15 -4.69
C MET A 708 -20.83 26.51 -4.74
N LYS A 709 -21.13 27.07 -3.55
CA LYS A 709 -21.56 28.43 -3.40
C LYS A 709 -20.78 29.07 -2.25
N TYR A 710 -20.05 30.12 -2.55
CA TYR A 710 -19.34 30.90 -1.54
C TYR A 710 -19.50 32.38 -1.83
N ASN A 711 -19.99 33.14 -0.82
CA ASN A 711 -20.35 34.55 -0.93
C ASN A 711 -21.24 34.81 -2.16
N ASN A 712 -20.81 35.65 -3.08
CA ASN A 712 -21.49 36.03 -4.30
C ASN A 712 -21.10 35.16 -5.53
N ILE A 713 -20.32 34.09 -5.34
CA ILE A 713 -19.89 33.19 -6.42
C ILE A 713 -20.57 31.83 -6.26
N LYS A 714 -21.16 31.34 -7.33
CA LYS A 714 -21.65 29.96 -7.48
C LYS A 714 -20.94 29.31 -8.64
N THR A 715 -20.32 28.15 -8.40
CA THR A 715 -19.66 27.35 -9.44
C THR A 715 -20.24 25.93 -9.43
N SER A 716 -20.45 25.35 -10.60
CA SER A 716 -20.73 23.94 -10.78
C SER A 716 -19.83 23.36 -11.85
N MET A 717 -19.44 22.11 -11.68
CA MET A 717 -18.58 21.36 -12.58
C MET A 717 -19.14 19.97 -12.80
N HIS A 718 -19.26 19.59 -14.07
CA HIS A 718 -19.63 18.26 -14.51
C HIS A 718 -18.52 17.72 -15.41
N THR A 719 -17.93 16.61 -14.99
CA THR A 719 -16.81 15.95 -15.67
C THR A 719 -17.29 14.67 -16.34
N ASN A 720 -16.90 14.45 -17.58
CA ASN A 720 -17.11 13.21 -18.32
C ASN A 720 -15.75 12.72 -18.85
N GLY A 721 -15.22 11.66 -18.23
CA GLY A 721 -13.94 11.05 -18.57
C GLY A 721 -14.08 9.69 -19.27
N ASP A 722 -12.95 9.10 -19.63
CA ASP A 722 -12.87 7.78 -20.26
C ASP A 722 -12.93 6.68 -19.18
N THR A 723 -14.02 6.58 -18.44
CA THR A 723 -14.18 5.65 -17.29
C THR A 723 -14.49 4.23 -17.75
N ARG A 724 -15.31 4.09 -18.84
CA ARG A 724 -15.67 2.79 -19.39
C ARG A 724 -14.54 2.24 -20.25
N SER A 725 -14.02 1.06 -19.87
CA SER A 725 -12.93 0.42 -20.59
C SER A 725 -12.98 -1.12 -20.53
N LEU A 726 -12.47 -1.74 -21.60
CA LEU A 726 -12.13 -3.16 -21.64
C LEU A 726 -10.62 -3.28 -21.52
N ILE A 727 -10.14 -4.03 -20.52
CA ILE A 727 -8.74 -4.35 -20.34
C ILE A 727 -8.53 -5.82 -20.70
N VAL A 728 -7.58 -6.09 -21.58
CA VAL A 728 -7.11 -7.43 -21.89
C VAL A 728 -5.64 -7.51 -21.48
N LYS A 729 -5.33 -8.31 -20.44
CA LYS A 729 -3.97 -8.52 -19.99
C LYS A 729 -3.53 -9.95 -20.25
N LEU A 730 -2.36 -10.11 -20.85
CA LEU A 730 -1.65 -11.37 -21.02
C LEU A 730 -0.36 -11.33 -20.22
N SER A 731 -0.13 -12.33 -19.38
CA SER A 731 1.12 -12.51 -18.65
C SER A 731 1.73 -13.85 -18.99
N TYR A 732 3.02 -13.87 -19.30
CA TYR A 732 3.81 -15.07 -19.53
C TYR A 732 4.85 -15.22 -18.43
N ASN A 733 4.76 -16.34 -17.68
CA ASN A 733 5.65 -16.64 -16.56
C ASN A 733 6.74 -17.61 -17.02
N LEU A 734 8.01 -17.15 -16.97
CA LEU A 734 9.21 -17.96 -17.17
C LEU A 734 9.78 -18.35 -15.81
N GLY A 735 9.97 -19.64 -15.54
CA GLY A 735 10.55 -20.15 -14.30
C GLY A 735 9.52 -20.69 -13.31
N LYS A 736 9.97 -21.60 -12.43
CA LYS A 736 9.15 -22.19 -11.37
C LYS A 736 9.19 -21.26 -10.15
N LEU A 737 8.12 -20.52 -9.91
CA LEU A 737 7.86 -19.96 -8.58
C LEU A 737 7.65 -21.13 -7.61
N GLN A 738 8.69 -21.52 -6.87
CA GLN A 738 8.51 -22.42 -5.74
C GLN A 738 7.82 -21.62 -4.65
N LEU A 739 6.51 -21.83 -4.52
CA LEU A 739 5.73 -21.33 -3.40
C LEU A 739 6.26 -21.96 -2.11
N ASP A 740 6.65 -21.13 -1.18
CA ASP A 740 7.00 -21.55 0.16
C ASP A 740 5.83 -22.36 0.75
N LYS A 741 5.96 -23.68 0.80
CA LYS A 741 5.11 -24.51 1.63
C LYS A 741 5.45 -24.11 3.07
N ASN A 742 4.55 -23.37 3.68
CA ASN A 742 4.49 -23.04 5.11
C ASN A 742 5.63 -23.64 5.97
N LYS A 743 6.85 -23.14 5.89
CA LYS A 743 7.75 -23.22 7.01
C LYS A 743 7.21 -22.24 8.03
N GLN A 744 6.58 -22.77 9.06
CA GLN A 744 6.29 -22.02 10.28
C GLN A 744 7.64 -21.56 10.83
N THR A 745 8.05 -20.35 10.48
CA THR A 745 9.15 -19.70 11.17
C THR A 745 8.64 -19.31 12.56
N ALA A 746 9.49 -19.40 13.58
CA ALA A 746 9.17 -18.98 14.95
C ALA A 746 8.64 -17.54 15.05
N SER A 747 8.85 -16.73 14.03
CA SER A 747 8.26 -15.41 13.84
C SER A 747 6.76 -15.43 13.48
N LYS A 748 6.16 -16.55 13.08
CA LYS A 748 4.72 -16.60 12.77
C LYS A 748 3.89 -16.40 14.03
N GLU A 749 4.32 -16.99 15.14
CA GLU A 749 3.64 -16.81 16.44
C GLU A 749 3.79 -15.38 16.99
N LEU A 750 4.89 -14.69 16.66
CA LEU A 750 5.10 -13.27 17.00
C LEU A 750 4.35 -12.32 16.05
N LEU A 751 4.25 -12.67 14.76
CA LEU A 751 3.46 -11.91 13.77
C LEU A 751 1.96 -12.11 13.96
N ASP A 752 1.52 -13.28 14.42
CA ASP A 752 0.12 -13.54 14.77
C ASP A 752 -0.27 -12.88 16.12
N ARG A 753 0.70 -12.38 16.88
CA ARG A 753 0.52 -11.58 18.11
C ARG A 753 0.65 -10.07 17.90
N LEU A 754 1.10 -9.64 16.70
CA LEU A 754 1.00 -8.26 16.25
C LEU A 754 -0.37 -8.02 15.63
#